data_1cd2b6a05b150ad0d4122dd07241d358
#
_entry.id   1cd2b6a05b150ad0d4122dd07241d358
#
_cell.length_a   1.000
_cell.length_b   1.000
_cell.length_c   1.000
_cell.angle_alpha   90.00
_cell.angle_beta   90.00
_cell.angle_gamma   90.00
#
_symmetry.space_group_name_H-M   'P 1'
#
loop_
_entity.id
_entity.type
_entity.pdbx_description
1 polymer ?
#
loop_
_entity_poly.entity_id
_entity_poly.type
_entity_poly.pdbx_seq_one_letter_code
_entity_poly.pdbx_strand_id
1 'polypeptide(L)'
;MARDVLTDLNKVRNIGIMAHIDAGKTTTTERILFYTGVNYKIGEVHDGAATMDWMEEEQKRGITITSAATTTFWDDHQINIIDTPGHVDFTVEVERNLRVLDGAVAVFDGKEGVEPQSEQVWRQADKYDVPRICFVNKMDKLGADFYYTVKTIVERLGVRPLVIQLPIGAENDFEGVVDLVRMKALTWRGEVQKGEDYSVEEIPAELAELAAEYREKLVETVAEADDALMEKFLEGEELTEAEIKAGIRKLTITSQVFPVLAGSAFKNKGVQPMLDAVIDYLPTPLDVPAVEGLLPDGETVASRKASVDEPFAALAFKIAAHPFFGKLTYIRVYSGKVAAGAQVVNATKERKERIGKIFQMHSNKENPVDDAQVGHIYAVIGLKDTTTGDTLADPQNPIVLESMTFPEPVIRVAIEPKTKADQEKLSLAIQKLAEEDPTFQVKLDEDTGQTIIAGMGELHLEVLVNRMKSDYKVEANIGKPQVAYRETIKKTVDKLDYVHKKQTGGSGQFAKVIVKLEPLERTDGALYEFDNKVSGGRVPREYIPSVDAGAQDAMQYGVLAGYPLVGLKFTLLDGAYHEVDSSEMAFKIAGSMAMKEAAKKAHPVILEPMMAVEVTTPEDYMGDVIGDLNSRRGQIQAMEERAGIRVVKALVPLSEMFGYVGDLRSRTQGRANYSMLFDSYAEVPANVAKEIIAKATGE
;
A
#
# COMPACT_ATOMS: atom_id res chain seq x y z
N MET A 1 3.56 -29.44 15.25
CA MET A 1 2.12 -29.52 15.55
C MET A 1 1.56 -28.14 15.45
N ALA A 2 0.43 -27.95 14.77
CA ALA A 2 -0.25 -26.65 14.77
C ALA A 2 -0.63 -26.33 16.23
N ARG A 3 -0.23 -25.18 16.73
CA ARG A 3 -0.69 -24.66 18.03
C ARG A 3 -2.06 -24.03 17.83
N ASP A 4 -2.92 -24.15 18.85
CA ASP A 4 -4.22 -23.50 18.84
C ASP A 4 -4.05 -21.96 18.81
N VAL A 5 -5.01 -21.29 18.19
CA VAL A 5 -5.07 -19.82 18.15
C VAL A 5 -5.19 -19.27 19.58
N LEU A 6 -4.35 -18.31 19.93
CA LEU A 6 -4.41 -17.71 21.28
C LEU A 6 -5.65 -16.81 21.41
N THR A 7 -6.38 -17.03 22.49
CA THR A 7 -7.57 -16.21 22.85
C THR A 7 -7.21 -14.99 23.67
N ASP A 8 -6.06 -15.00 24.36
CA ASP A 8 -5.55 -13.85 25.11
C ASP A 8 -4.93 -12.83 24.15
N LEU A 9 -5.66 -11.79 23.82
CA LEU A 9 -5.24 -10.75 22.89
C LEU A 9 -4.02 -9.95 23.35
N ASN A 10 -3.69 -9.95 24.66
CA ASN A 10 -2.46 -9.33 25.16
C ASN A 10 -1.21 -10.04 24.60
N LYS A 11 -1.35 -11.30 24.24
CA LYS A 11 -0.27 -12.14 23.69
C LYS A 11 -0.29 -12.24 22.17
N VAL A 12 -1.03 -11.39 21.49
CA VAL A 12 -1.13 -11.38 20.02
C VAL A 12 -0.44 -10.14 19.44
N ARG A 13 0.30 -10.34 18.37
CA ARG A 13 0.91 -9.26 17.57
C ARG A 13 0.57 -9.47 16.10
N ASN A 14 0.03 -8.45 15.45
CA ASN A 14 -0.20 -8.44 14.01
C ASN A 14 0.75 -7.45 13.38
N ILE A 15 1.81 -7.94 12.77
CA ILE A 15 2.90 -7.11 12.31
C ILE A 15 3.16 -7.26 10.82
N GLY A 16 3.66 -6.18 10.21
CA GLY A 16 4.23 -6.18 8.87
C GLY A 16 5.74 -6.02 8.92
N ILE A 17 6.41 -6.60 7.93
CA ILE A 17 7.82 -6.31 7.67
C ILE A 17 7.88 -5.40 6.45
N MET A 18 8.40 -4.20 6.63
CA MET A 18 8.49 -3.17 5.58
C MET A 18 9.96 -2.78 5.35
N ALA A 19 10.36 -2.64 4.12
CA ALA A 19 11.73 -2.33 3.76
C ALA A 19 11.84 -1.81 2.33
N HIS A 20 12.93 -1.10 2.04
CA HIS A 20 13.38 -0.89 0.67
C HIS A 20 13.78 -2.22 0.00
N ILE A 21 13.79 -2.26 -1.34
CA ILE A 21 14.32 -3.37 -2.13
C ILE A 21 15.77 -3.63 -1.69
N ASP A 22 16.12 -4.89 -1.55
CA ASP A 22 17.46 -5.34 -1.12
C ASP A 22 17.88 -4.92 0.30
N ALA A 23 17.05 -4.27 1.13
CA ALA A 23 17.39 -4.01 2.53
C ALA A 23 17.46 -5.28 3.41
N GLY A 24 17.04 -6.42 2.86
CA GLY A 24 17.08 -7.72 3.54
C GLY A 24 15.77 -8.12 4.20
N LYS A 25 14.64 -7.61 3.69
CA LYS A 25 13.29 -7.92 4.18
C LYS A 25 13.03 -9.43 4.21
N THR A 26 13.11 -10.09 3.05
CA THR A 26 12.83 -11.53 2.94
C THR A 26 13.80 -12.34 3.79
N THR A 27 15.09 -11.98 3.82
CA THR A 27 16.07 -12.63 4.68
C THR A 27 15.68 -12.50 6.16
N THR A 28 15.25 -11.32 6.60
CA THR A 28 14.80 -11.10 7.98
C THR A 28 13.58 -11.96 8.30
N THR A 29 12.59 -11.98 7.41
CA THR A 29 11.37 -12.80 7.58
C THR A 29 11.72 -14.29 7.66
N GLU A 30 12.57 -14.80 6.78
CA GLU A 30 13.01 -16.20 6.80
C GLU A 30 13.74 -16.57 8.10
N ARG A 31 14.54 -15.65 8.68
CA ARG A 31 15.18 -15.86 9.99
C ARG A 31 14.17 -15.89 11.13
N ILE A 32 13.16 -15.03 11.08
CA ILE A 32 12.05 -15.07 12.04
C ILE A 32 11.35 -16.44 11.98
N LEU A 33 11.01 -16.92 10.80
CA LEU A 33 10.36 -18.23 10.62
C LEU A 33 11.22 -19.40 11.11
N PHE A 34 12.52 -19.28 10.94
CA PHE A 34 13.47 -20.28 11.41
C PHE A 34 13.55 -20.31 12.96
N TYR A 35 13.79 -19.16 13.60
CA TYR A 35 13.90 -19.10 15.07
C TYR A 35 12.62 -19.43 15.79
N THR A 36 11.48 -19.18 15.18
CA THR A 36 10.16 -19.53 15.73
C THR A 36 9.74 -20.97 15.43
N GLY A 37 10.59 -21.75 14.74
CA GLY A 37 10.37 -23.18 14.48
C GLY A 37 9.34 -23.49 13.39
N VAL A 38 8.94 -22.48 12.59
CA VAL A 38 8.06 -22.70 11.42
C VAL A 38 8.82 -23.40 10.30
N ASN A 39 10.06 -23.01 10.06
CA ASN A 39 10.97 -23.62 9.09
C ASN A 39 12.06 -24.43 9.80
N TYR A 40 12.34 -25.63 9.27
CA TYR A 40 13.43 -26.48 9.74
C TYR A 40 14.77 -26.18 9.08
N LYS A 41 14.75 -25.44 7.99
CA LYS A 41 15.94 -24.99 7.24
C LYS A 41 15.80 -23.50 6.95
N ILE A 42 16.93 -22.84 6.96
CA ILE A 42 17.02 -21.43 6.53
C ILE A 42 16.86 -21.41 5.01
N GLY A 43 15.84 -20.72 4.50
CA GLY A 43 15.64 -20.43 3.08
C GLY A 43 16.54 -19.24 2.67
N GLU A 44 17.39 -19.45 1.67
CA GLU A 44 18.20 -18.36 1.09
C GLU A 44 17.49 -17.79 -0.15
N VAL A 45 17.38 -16.46 -0.20
CA VAL A 45 16.71 -15.74 -1.30
C VAL A 45 17.43 -15.99 -2.63
N HIS A 46 18.77 -16.00 -2.61
CA HIS A 46 19.57 -16.20 -3.81
C HIS A 46 19.44 -17.61 -4.41
N ASP A 47 19.05 -18.60 -3.60
CA ASP A 47 18.84 -19.98 -4.05
C ASP A 47 17.39 -20.25 -4.46
N GLY A 48 16.50 -19.21 -4.40
CA GLY A 48 15.06 -19.36 -4.66
C GLY A 48 14.34 -20.26 -3.64
N ALA A 49 14.92 -20.42 -2.45
CA ALA A 49 14.43 -21.30 -1.40
C ALA A 49 13.64 -20.60 -0.29
N ALA A 50 13.36 -19.29 -0.45
CA ALA A 50 12.60 -18.50 0.52
C ALA A 50 11.14 -18.99 0.59
N THR A 51 10.66 -19.23 1.80
CA THR A 51 9.32 -19.78 2.05
C THR A 51 8.21 -18.79 1.77
N MET A 52 8.47 -17.49 2.00
CA MET A 52 7.48 -16.44 1.81
C MET A 52 7.38 -15.99 0.35
N ASP A 53 8.45 -16.06 -0.43
CA ASP A 53 8.47 -15.78 -1.86
C ASP A 53 8.15 -17.07 -2.63
N TRP A 54 6.88 -17.48 -2.65
CA TRP A 54 6.44 -18.75 -3.22
C TRP A 54 6.11 -18.70 -4.71
N MET A 55 5.94 -17.50 -5.28
CA MET A 55 5.65 -17.34 -6.70
C MET A 55 6.92 -17.50 -7.54
N GLU A 56 6.78 -18.11 -8.72
CA GLU A 56 7.90 -18.28 -9.65
C GLU A 56 8.55 -16.95 -10.06
N GLU A 57 7.75 -15.89 -10.20
CA GLU A 57 8.24 -14.54 -10.52
C GLU A 57 9.01 -13.91 -9.34
N GLU A 58 8.58 -14.11 -8.11
CA GLU A 58 9.30 -13.66 -6.90
C GLU A 58 10.67 -14.32 -6.79
N GLN A 59 10.70 -15.66 -6.98
CA GLN A 59 11.93 -16.44 -6.93
C GLN A 59 12.92 -16.08 -8.05
N LYS A 60 12.43 -15.87 -9.27
CA LYS A 60 13.27 -15.48 -10.41
C LYS A 60 13.86 -14.09 -10.26
N ARG A 61 13.12 -13.16 -9.67
CA ARG A 61 13.51 -11.75 -9.55
C ARG A 61 14.18 -11.42 -8.22
N GLY A 62 14.02 -12.28 -7.21
CA GLY A 62 14.50 -12.05 -5.85
C GLY A 62 13.79 -10.92 -5.12
N ILE A 63 12.54 -10.60 -5.50
CA ILE A 63 11.72 -9.53 -4.90
C ILE A 63 10.36 -10.09 -4.48
N THR A 64 9.82 -9.61 -3.37
CA THR A 64 8.45 -9.90 -2.98
C THR A 64 7.48 -9.09 -3.83
N ILE A 65 6.54 -9.76 -4.46
CA ILE A 65 5.51 -9.17 -5.34
C ILE A 65 4.17 -9.15 -4.64
N THR A 66 3.77 -10.29 -4.07
CA THR A 66 2.52 -10.41 -3.33
C THR A 66 2.81 -10.61 -1.85
N SER A 67 1.96 -10.03 -1.02
CA SER A 67 2.04 -10.26 0.42
C SER A 67 1.73 -11.70 0.78
N ALA A 68 2.52 -12.28 1.67
CA ALA A 68 2.25 -13.57 2.27
C ALA A 68 1.95 -13.38 3.75
N ALA A 69 0.93 -14.09 4.25
CA ALA A 69 0.58 -14.10 5.67
C ALA A 69 1.03 -15.39 6.32
N THR A 70 1.65 -15.30 7.49
CA THR A 70 2.04 -16.48 8.25
C THR A 70 1.85 -16.24 9.73
N THR A 71 1.58 -17.30 10.46
CA THR A 71 1.44 -17.28 11.92
C THR A 71 2.61 -18.00 12.55
N THR A 72 3.19 -17.39 13.57
CA THR A 72 4.30 -17.96 14.33
C THR A 72 4.17 -17.67 15.81
N PHE A 73 5.03 -18.28 16.62
CA PHE A 73 5.00 -18.15 18.07
C PHE A 73 6.41 -17.87 18.60
N TRP A 74 6.50 -16.90 19.52
CA TRP A 74 7.73 -16.54 20.22
C TRP A 74 7.41 -16.20 21.66
N ASP A 75 8.12 -16.78 22.61
CA ASP A 75 7.95 -16.54 24.04
C ASP A 75 6.47 -16.51 24.48
N ASP A 76 5.73 -17.57 24.20
CA ASP A 76 4.29 -17.73 24.46
C ASP A 76 3.37 -16.66 23.86
N HIS A 77 3.86 -15.90 22.90
CA HIS A 77 3.07 -14.95 22.10
C HIS A 77 2.82 -15.50 20.69
N GLN A 78 1.67 -15.16 20.15
CA GLN A 78 1.34 -15.42 18.74
C GLN A 78 1.66 -14.19 17.91
N ILE A 79 2.48 -14.35 16.89
CA ILE A 79 2.84 -13.29 15.95
C ILE A 79 2.28 -13.66 14.58
N ASN A 80 1.35 -12.86 14.10
CA ASN A 80 0.85 -12.94 12.73
C ASN A 80 1.67 -11.95 11.90
N ILE A 81 2.39 -12.46 10.92
CA ILE A 81 3.29 -11.67 10.07
C ILE A 81 2.68 -11.54 8.68
N ILE A 82 2.62 -10.33 8.17
CA ILE A 82 2.34 -10.06 6.76
C ILE A 82 3.62 -9.51 6.14
N ASP A 83 4.18 -10.26 5.21
CA ASP A 83 5.33 -9.82 4.42
C ASP A 83 4.86 -8.89 3.31
N THR A 84 5.35 -7.65 3.30
CA THR A 84 4.90 -6.61 2.36
C THR A 84 5.90 -6.42 1.22
N PRO A 85 5.46 -6.21 -0.04
CA PRO A 85 6.37 -5.85 -1.12
C PRO A 85 7.16 -4.58 -0.81
N GLY A 86 8.38 -4.51 -1.32
CA GLY A 86 9.22 -3.31 -1.22
C GLY A 86 9.23 -2.45 -2.48
N HIS A 87 8.63 -2.93 -3.59
CA HIS A 87 8.67 -2.23 -4.87
C HIS A 87 7.46 -1.31 -5.06
N VAL A 88 7.70 -0.14 -5.62
CA VAL A 88 6.70 0.92 -5.80
C VAL A 88 5.52 0.54 -6.69
N ASP A 89 5.74 -0.33 -7.68
CA ASP A 89 4.68 -0.81 -8.57
C ASP A 89 3.64 -1.65 -7.80
N PHE A 90 3.97 -2.13 -6.59
CA PHE A 90 3.11 -2.91 -5.73
C PHE A 90 2.59 -2.12 -4.51
N THR A 91 2.49 -0.81 -4.63
CA THR A 91 2.01 0.12 -3.59
C THR A 91 0.69 -0.34 -2.96
N VAL A 92 -0.20 -0.93 -3.76
CA VAL A 92 -1.50 -1.42 -3.30
C VAL A 92 -1.40 -2.59 -2.32
N GLU A 93 -0.45 -3.50 -2.55
CA GLU A 93 -0.19 -4.58 -1.59
C GLU A 93 0.26 -3.99 -0.23
N VAL A 94 1.09 -2.95 -0.27
CA VAL A 94 1.53 -2.25 0.93
C VAL A 94 0.36 -1.57 1.65
N GLU A 95 -0.47 -0.81 0.92
CA GLU A 95 -1.66 -0.14 1.47
C GLU A 95 -2.62 -1.13 2.14
N ARG A 96 -2.93 -2.24 1.46
CA ARG A 96 -3.81 -3.28 1.99
C ARG A 96 -3.30 -3.86 3.30
N ASN A 97 -2.01 -4.12 3.36
CA ASN A 97 -1.38 -4.71 4.54
C ASN A 97 -1.36 -3.73 5.71
N LEU A 98 -0.90 -2.50 5.47
CA LEU A 98 -0.83 -1.48 6.52
C LEU A 98 -2.19 -1.20 7.17
N ARG A 99 -3.27 -1.30 6.41
CA ARG A 99 -4.64 -1.09 6.94
C ARG A 99 -5.04 -2.11 8.01
N VAL A 100 -4.49 -3.31 7.97
CA VAL A 100 -4.88 -4.42 8.85
C VAL A 100 -3.82 -4.77 9.89
N LEU A 101 -2.68 -4.11 9.88
CA LEU A 101 -1.61 -4.30 10.84
C LEU A 101 -1.80 -3.44 12.08
N ASP A 102 -1.34 -3.96 13.22
CA ASP A 102 -1.29 -3.22 14.48
C ASP A 102 0.07 -2.58 14.71
N GLY A 103 1.13 -3.15 14.13
CA GLY A 103 2.49 -2.63 14.20
C GLY A 103 3.33 -3.11 13.02
N ALA A 104 4.54 -2.57 12.87
CA ALA A 104 5.46 -2.97 11.82
C ALA A 104 6.92 -2.94 12.27
N VAL A 105 7.74 -3.73 11.58
CA VAL A 105 9.19 -3.68 11.63
C VAL A 105 9.70 -3.03 10.34
N ALA A 106 10.32 -1.87 10.47
CA ALA A 106 10.97 -1.18 9.37
C ALA A 106 12.44 -1.60 9.29
N VAL A 107 12.81 -2.27 8.22
CA VAL A 107 14.18 -2.75 7.99
C VAL A 107 14.93 -1.78 7.10
N PHE A 108 16.04 -1.26 7.59
CA PHE A 108 16.93 -0.35 6.87
C PHE A 108 18.26 -1.03 6.55
N ASP A 109 18.82 -0.73 5.40
CA ASP A 109 20.19 -1.14 5.06
C ASP A 109 21.17 -0.29 5.86
N GLY A 110 22.05 -0.91 6.65
CA GLY A 110 23.02 -0.20 7.50
C GLY A 110 24.07 0.60 6.73
N LYS A 111 24.22 0.33 5.43
CA LYS A 111 25.13 1.09 4.55
C LYS A 111 24.42 2.26 3.88
N GLU A 112 23.23 2.02 3.31
CA GLU A 112 22.52 3.01 2.48
C GLU A 112 21.66 3.96 3.34
N GLY A 113 21.24 3.53 4.53
CA GLY A 113 20.34 4.29 5.39
C GLY A 113 18.90 4.33 4.85
N VAL A 114 18.21 5.46 5.06
CA VAL A 114 16.85 5.66 4.53
C VAL A 114 16.93 5.98 3.05
N GLU A 115 16.23 5.21 2.24
CA GLU A 115 16.13 5.35 0.79
C GLU A 115 14.73 5.83 0.39
N PRO A 116 14.50 6.32 -0.85
CA PRO A 116 13.20 6.89 -1.26
C PRO A 116 12.01 5.95 -1.09
N GLN A 117 12.20 4.66 -1.35
CA GLN A 117 11.14 3.68 -1.15
C GLN A 117 10.84 3.46 0.34
N SER A 118 11.87 3.55 1.20
CA SER A 118 11.69 3.54 2.64
C SER A 118 10.84 4.73 3.11
N GLU A 119 11.10 5.93 2.56
CA GLU A 119 10.31 7.13 2.86
C GLU A 119 8.84 6.95 2.45
N GLN A 120 8.60 6.39 1.27
CA GLN A 120 7.24 6.15 0.78
C GLN A 120 6.46 5.19 1.66
N VAL A 121 7.03 4.01 1.94
CA VAL A 121 6.38 3.00 2.79
C VAL A 121 6.18 3.54 4.20
N TRP A 122 7.12 4.36 4.70
CA TRP A 122 6.99 5.04 5.99
C TRP A 122 5.81 6.00 6.02
N ARG A 123 5.66 6.86 4.99
CA ARG A 123 4.51 7.78 4.87
C ARG A 123 3.17 7.04 4.75
N GLN A 124 3.16 5.91 4.05
CA GLN A 124 1.97 5.06 4.00
C GLN A 124 1.61 4.49 5.38
N ALA A 125 2.61 4.09 6.17
CA ALA A 125 2.39 3.66 7.54
C ALA A 125 1.89 4.79 8.45
N ASP A 126 2.35 6.04 8.23
CA ASP A 126 1.84 7.22 8.93
C ASP A 126 0.35 7.46 8.63
N LYS A 127 -0.09 7.24 7.39
CA LYS A 127 -1.50 7.37 6.99
C LYS A 127 -2.45 6.48 7.81
N TYR A 128 -1.97 5.34 8.27
CA TYR A 128 -2.74 4.37 9.06
C TYR A 128 -2.34 4.34 10.53
N ASP A 129 -1.55 5.30 10.99
CA ASP A 129 -1.06 5.41 12.38
C ASP A 129 -0.42 4.12 12.91
N VAL A 130 0.31 3.38 12.08
CA VAL A 130 0.93 2.11 12.43
C VAL A 130 2.20 2.33 13.23
N PRO A 131 2.27 1.96 14.53
CA PRO A 131 3.49 1.99 15.32
C PRO A 131 4.60 1.10 14.74
N ARG A 132 5.85 1.53 14.84
CA ARG A 132 6.99 0.85 14.20
C ARG A 132 8.18 0.75 15.13
N ILE A 133 8.93 -0.34 14.97
CA ILE A 133 10.32 -0.46 15.41
C ILE A 133 11.22 -0.47 14.17
N CYS A 134 12.44 0.04 14.31
CA CYS A 134 13.42 0.10 13.24
C CYS A 134 14.50 -0.96 13.47
N PHE A 135 14.83 -1.73 12.44
CA PHE A 135 15.90 -2.70 12.45
C PHE A 135 16.95 -2.33 11.40
N VAL A 136 18.10 -1.88 11.88
CA VAL A 136 19.26 -1.56 11.03
C VAL A 136 19.97 -2.86 10.70
N ASN A 137 19.71 -3.38 9.52
CA ASN A 137 20.19 -4.66 9.02
C ASN A 137 21.49 -4.51 8.24
N LYS A 138 22.13 -5.63 7.96
CA LYS A 138 23.36 -5.72 7.16
C LYS A 138 24.56 -4.99 7.79
N MET A 139 24.64 -5.01 9.10
CA MET A 139 25.78 -4.44 9.83
C MET A 139 27.11 -5.14 9.52
N ASP A 140 27.07 -6.31 8.89
CA ASP A 140 28.22 -7.08 8.40
C ASP A 140 28.74 -6.62 7.03
N LYS A 141 28.02 -5.73 6.34
CA LYS A 141 28.42 -5.24 5.01
C LYS A 141 29.52 -4.19 5.09
N LEU A 142 30.41 -4.21 4.09
CA LEU A 142 31.43 -3.17 3.92
C LEU A 142 30.76 -1.79 3.73
N GLY A 143 31.13 -0.83 4.59
CA GLY A 143 30.54 0.52 4.61
C GLY A 143 29.31 0.65 5.50
N ALA A 144 28.96 -0.37 6.27
CA ALA A 144 27.83 -0.28 7.22
C ALA A 144 28.16 0.70 8.36
N ASP A 145 27.24 1.65 8.59
CA ASP A 145 27.32 2.67 9.64
C ASP A 145 25.95 2.86 10.30
N PHE A 146 25.82 2.34 11.51
CA PHE A 146 24.61 2.43 12.31
C PHE A 146 24.21 3.88 12.61
N TYR A 147 25.17 4.70 13.00
CA TYR A 147 24.94 6.08 13.42
C TYR A 147 24.52 6.97 12.25
N TYR A 148 25.12 6.74 11.08
CA TYR A 148 24.68 7.36 9.83
C TYR A 148 23.24 6.98 9.50
N THR A 149 22.88 5.70 9.61
CA THR A 149 21.51 5.24 9.35
C THR A 149 20.50 5.89 10.30
N VAL A 150 20.80 5.97 11.59
CA VAL A 150 19.96 6.68 12.59
C VAL A 150 19.82 8.16 12.23
N LYS A 151 20.90 8.82 11.81
CA LYS A 151 20.85 10.21 11.34
C LYS A 151 19.93 10.37 10.15
N THR A 152 19.97 9.47 9.17
CA THR A 152 19.06 9.53 8.00
C THR A 152 17.60 9.34 8.39
N ILE A 153 17.28 8.57 9.44
CA ILE A 153 15.93 8.44 9.98
C ILE A 153 15.42 9.80 10.45
N VAL A 154 16.24 10.55 11.19
CA VAL A 154 15.89 11.91 11.64
C VAL A 154 15.73 12.87 10.46
N GLU A 155 16.71 12.91 9.58
CA GLU A 155 16.78 13.93 8.52
C GLU A 155 15.74 13.74 7.41
N ARG A 156 15.42 12.48 7.06
CA ARG A 156 14.55 12.17 5.93
C ARG A 156 13.13 11.83 6.33
N LEU A 157 12.95 11.14 7.44
CA LEU A 157 11.63 10.78 7.92
C LEU A 157 11.03 11.85 8.84
N GLY A 158 11.89 12.72 9.42
CA GLY A 158 11.44 13.78 10.31
C GLY A 158 10.87 13.26 11.64
N VAL A 159 11.30 12.07 12.07
CA VAL A 159 10.80 11.38 13.26
C VAL A 159 11.87 11.28 14.33
N ARG A 160 11.47 10.88 15.53
CA ARG A 160 12.33 10.72 16.70
C ARG A 160 12.71 9.25 16.90
N PRO A 161 13.87 8.79 16.42
CA PRO A 161 14.34 7.44 16.72
C PRO A 161 14.75 7.33 18.19
N LEU A 162 14.43 6.20 18.81
CA LEU A 162 14.89 5.85 20.15
C LEU A 162 15.86 4.69 20.06
N VAL A 163 17.15 4.98 20.16
CA VAL A 163 18.18 3.96 20.11
C VAL A 163 18.13 3.11 21.38
N ILE A 164 17.82 1.83 21.23
CA ILE A 164 17.76 0.86 22.34
C ILE A 164 18.88 -0.17 22.28
N GLN A 165 19.62 -0.21 21.17
CA GLN A 165 20.80 -1.04 21.00
C GLN A 165 21.90 -0.27 20.31
N LEU A 166 23.15 -0.61 20.60
CA LEU A 166 24.33 -0.15 19.87
C LEU A 166 25.03 -1.35 19.24
N PRO A 167 25.60 -1.24 18.03
CA PRO A 167 26.36 -2.32 17.43
C PRO A 167 27.69 -2.52 18.14
N ILE A 168 28.12 -3.79 18.27
CA ILE A 168 29.48 -4.16 18.70
C ILE A 168 30.26 -4.52 17.44
N GLY A 169 31.14 -3.61 17.02
CA GLY A 169 31.85 -3.70 15.76
C GLY A 169 30.96 -3.32 14.55
N ALA A 170 31.55 -3.36 13.39
CA ALA A 170 30.89 -3.15 12.10
C ALA A 170 31.59 -3.98 11.02
N GLU A 171 30.93 -4.18 9.88
CA GLU A 171 31.45 -4.95 8.76
C GLU A 171 31.83 -6.40 9.18
N ASN A 172 33.06 -6.83 8.85
CA ASN A 172 33.53 -8.16 9.23
C ASN A 172 33.68 -8.35 10.75
N ASP A 173 33.87 -7.25 11.48
CA ASP A 173 34.05 -7.25 12.93
C ASP A 173 32.73 -7.10 13.72
N PHE A 174 31.60 -7.15 13.02
CA PHE A 174 30.30 -7.10 13.66
C PHE A 174 30.04 -8.39 14.46
N GLU A 175 30.07 -8.31 15.78
CA GLU A 175 29.95 -9.46 16.69
C GLU A 175 28.58 -9.55 17.38
N GLY A 176 27.90 -8.41 17.55
CA GLY A 176 26.64 -8.36 18.30
C GLY A 176 26.16 -6.95 18.60
N VAL A 177 25.41 -6.81 19.67
CA VAL A 177 24.80 -5.54 20.08
C VAL A 177 24.92 -5.33 21.58
N VAL A 178 25.00 -4.06 22.01
CA VAL A 178 24.78 -3.65 23.38
C VAL A 178 23.29 -3.40 23.60
N ASP A 179 22.68 -4.13 24.50
CA ASP A 179 21.31 -3.87 24.94
C ASP A 179 21.30 -2.75 25.99
N LEU A 180 20.83 -1.57 25.61
CA LEU A 180 20.81 -0.40 26.48
C LEU A 180 19.72 -0.47 27.56
N VAL A 181 18.73 -1.34 27.42
CA VAL A 181 17.68 -1.53 28.42
C VAL A 181 18.22 -2.36 29.60
N ARG A 182 19.01 -3.39 29.33
CA ARG A 182 19.63 -4.27 30.33
C ARG A 182 21.05 -3.86 30.70
N MET A 183 21.69 -3.02 29.89
CA MET A 183 23.11 -2.67 29.98
C MET A 183 23.99 -3.92 29.95
N LYS A 184 23.78 -4.76 28.96
CA LYS A 184 24.56 -5.97 28.69
C LYS A 184 24.90 -6.06 27.21
N ALA A 185 25.97 -6.77 26.89
CA ALA A 185 26.34 -7.12 25.54
C ALA A 185 25.72 -8.46 25.16
N LEU A 186 25.13 -8.52 23.97
CA LEU A 186 24.63 -9.73 23.33
C LEU A 186 25.54 -10.05 22.17
N THR A 187 26.28 -11.16 22.24
CA THR A 187 27.32 -11.50 21.25
C THR A 187 27.09 -12.86 20.63
N TRP A 188 27.31 -12.95 19.32
CA TRP A 188 27.28 -14.16 18.51
C TRP A 188 28.70 -14.48 18.05
N ARG A 189 29.41 -15.35 18.77
CA ARG A 189 30.79 -15.70 18.47
C ARG A 189 30.90 -16.99 17.65
N GLY A 190 31.75 -16.98 16.62
CA GLY A 190 32.03 -18.12 15.75
C GLY A 190 31.12 -18.18 14.51
N GLU A 191 31.38 -19.19 13.66
CA GLU A 191 30.47 -19.54 12.57
C GLU A 191 29.21 -20.19 13.16
N VAL A 192 28.27 -19.37 13.57
CA VAL A 192 27.00 -19.82 14.08
C VAL A 192 26.13 -20.24 12.91
N GLN A 193 26.26 -21.51 12.47
CA GLN A 193 25.46 -22.05 11.37
C GLN A 193 23.96 -21.93 11.62
N LYS A 194 23.53 -21.75 12.88
CA LYS A 194 22.11 -21.67 13.22
C LYS A 194 21.74 -20.51 14.15
N GLY A 195 22.70 -19.74 14.68
CA GLY A 195 22.41 -18.55 15.50
C GLY A 195 21.55 -18.77 16.75
N GLU A 196 21.44 -20.02 17.19
CA GLU A 196 20.51 -20.42 18.25
C GLU A 196 20.89 -19.87 19.62
N ASP A 197 22.19 -19.70 19.87
CA ASP A 197 22.70 -19.24 21.16
C ASP A 197 23.58 -18.00 21.01
N TYR A 198 23.19 -16.93 21.66
CA TYR A 198 24.04 -15.77 21.89
C TYR A 198 24.44 -15.70 23.35
N SER A 199 25.62 -15.14 23.61
CA SER A 199 26.13 -14.95 24.98
C SER A 199 25.68 -13.59 25.50
N VAL A 200 25.29 -13.56 26.78
CA VAL A 200 25.03 -12.30 27.51
C VAL A 200 26.30 -12.00 28.33
N GLU A 201 26.96 -10.91 28.02
CA GLU A 201 28.26 -10.54 28.57
C GLU A 201 28.24 -9.11 29.10
N GLU A 202 29.31 -8.73 29.80
CA GLU A 202 29.52 -7.32 30.16
C GLU A 202 29.85 -6.50 28.91
N ILE A 203 29.47 -5.22 28.94
CA ILE A 203 29.71 -4.30 27.84
C ILE A 203 31.21 -4.15 27.62
N PRO A 204 31.75 -4.27 26.38
CA PRO A 204 33.15 -4.01 26.08
C PRO A 204 33.61 -2.65 26.61
N ALA A 205 34.81 -2.59 27.18
CA ALA A 205 35.34 -1.38 27.82
C ALA A 205 35.36 -0.16 26.88
N GLU A 206 35.65 -0.40 25.59
CA GLU A 206 35.66 0.63 24.56
C GLU A 206 34.27 1.23 24.25
N LEU A 207 33.20 0.51 24.55
CA LEU A 207 31.82 0.97 24.34
C LEU A 207 31.14 1.43 25.64
N ALA A 208 31.78 1.28 26.79
CA ALA A 208 31.15 1.55 28.09
C ALA A 208 30.69 3.01 28.24
N GLU A 209 31.54 3.97 27.82
CA GLU A 209 31.23 5.40 27.88
C GLU A 209 30.08 5.77 26.91
N LEU A 210 30.15 5.29 25.67
CA LEU A 210 29.13 5.51 24.66
C LEU A 210 27.79 4.87 25.07
N ALA A 211 27.83 3.66 25.61
CA ALA A 211 26.63 2.98 26.11
C ALA A 211 25.99 3.75 27.29
N ALA A 212 26.80 4.31 28.18
CA ALA A 212 26.29 5.14 29.29
C ALA A 212 25.62 6.42 28.77
N GLU A 213 26.21 7.10 27.77
CA GLU A 213 25.63 8.29 27.15
C GLU A 213 24.28 7.98 26.49
N TYR A 214 24.20 6.90 25.69
CA TYR A 214 22.96 6.50 25.04
C TYR A 214 21.90 5.99 26.03
N ARG A 215 22.34 5.33 27.11
CA ARG A 215 21.46 4.94 28.20
C ARG A 215 20.81 6.14 28.88
N GLU A 216 21.57 7.18 29.14
CA GLU A 216 21.06 8.42 29.74
C GLU A 216 19.99 9.06 28.84
N LYS A 217 20.26 9.20 27.54
CA LYS A 217 19.29 9.68 26.55
C LYS A 217 18.03 8.80 26.48
N LEU A 218 18.19 7.49 26.56
CA LEU A 218 17.08 6.54 26.58
C LEU A 218 16.20 6.75 27.81
N VAL A 219 16.78 6.83 29.00
CA VAL A 219 16.04 7.00 30.27
C VAL A 219 15.36 8.36 30.33
N GLU A 220 16.01 9.43 29.86
CA GLU A 220 15.43 10.77 29.73
C GLU A 220 14.17 10.74 28.85
N THR A 221 14.26 10.11 27.68
CA THR A 221 13.12 9.97 26.76
C THR A 221 12.01 9.13 27.36
N VAL A 222 12.35 8.02 28.00
CA VAL A 222 11.38 7.12 28.67
C VAL A 222 10.63 7.83 29.80
N ALA A 223 11.29 8.73 30.52
CA ALA A 223 10.66 9.52 31.58
C ALA A 223 9.50 10.41 31.06
N GLU A 224 9.52 10.78 29.78
CA GLU A 224 8.44 11.54 29.16
C GLU A 224 7.12 10.72 29.02
N ALA A 225 7.16 9.41 29.20
CA ALA A 225 6.02 8.53 28.98
C ALA A 225 4.87 8.76 30.00
N ASP A 226 5.20 9.10 31.23
CA ASP A 226 4.22 9.47 32.25
C ASP A 226 4.84 10.25 33.42
N ASP A 227 3.97 10.89 34.21
CA ASP A 227 4.38 11.76 35.30
C ASP A 227 5.15 11.02 36.41
N ALA A 228 4.83 9.76 36.68
CA ALA A 228 5.51 8.99 37.69
C ALA A 228 6.94 8.64 37.33
N LEU A 229 7.20 8.32 36.07
CA LEU A 229 8.55 8.09 35.54
C LEU A 229 9.35 9.39 35.49
N MET A 230 8.71 10.50 35.14
CA MET A 230 9.33 11.82 35.15
C MET A 230 9.74 12.26 36.56
N GLU A 231 8.88 12.04 37.56
CA GLU A 231 9.18 12.36 38.95
C GLU A 231 10.40 11.57 39.47
N LYS A 232 10.44 10.25 39.27
CA LYS A 232 11.59 9.41 39.56
C LYS A 232 12.89 9.89 38.89
N PHE A 233 12.80 10.20 37.59
CA PHE A 233 13.96 10.70 36.85
C PHE A 233 14.50 12.02 37.44
N LEU A 234 13.61 12.95 37.75
CA LEU A 234 13.99 14.27 38.33
C LEU A 234 14.56 14.15 39.73
N GLU A 235 14.10 13.16 40.52
CA GLU A 235 14.63 12.85 41.86
C GLU A 235 15.98 12.08 41.84
N GLY A 236 16.41 11.68 40.63
CA GLY A 236 17.66 10.93 40.43
C GLY A 236 17.56 9.46 40.80
N GLU A 237 16.34 8.91 40.86
CA GLU A 237 16.13 7.50 41.09
C GLU A 237 16.35 6.70 39.79
N GLU A 238 16.95 5.51 39.93
CA GLU A 238 17.12 4.61 38.77
C GLU A 238 15.78 3.98 38.41
N LEU A 239 15.44 4.03 37.10
CA LEU A 239 14.31 3.31 36.54
C LEU A 239 14.66 1.82 36.40
N THR A 240 13.76 0.95 36.79
CA THR A 240 13.89 -0.50 36.61
C THR A 240 13.76 -0.89 35.13
N GLU A 241 14.26 -2.06 34.76
CA GLU A 241 14.08 -2.61 33.41
C GLU A 241 12.61 -2.65 32.98
N ALA A 242 11.72 -3.07 33.89
CA ALA A 242 10.28 -3.13 33.61
C ALA A 242 9.66 -1.75 33.37
N GLU A 243 10.06 -0.73 34.12
CA GLU A 243 9.62 0.66 33.93
C GLU A 243 10.12 1.23 32.62
N ILE A 244 11.35 0.94 32.25
CA ILE A 244 11.92 1.38 30.97
C ILE A 244 11.18 0.72 29.82
N LYS A 245 10.96 -0.58 29.85
CA LYS A 245 10.20 -1.30 28.82
C LYS A 245 8.77 -0.78 28.68
N ALA A 246 8.09 -0.56 29.80
CA ALA A 246 6.74 0.00 29.82
C ALA A 246 6.69 1.42 29.21
N GLY A 247 7.66 2.27 29.52
CA GLY A 247 7.77 3.61 28.96
C GLY A 247 8.09 3.62 27.47
N ILE A 248 9.03 2.79 27.01
CA ILE A 248 9.32 2.61 25.58
C ILE A 248 8.05 2.17 24.85
N ARG A 249 7.34 1.16 25.37
CA ARG A 249 6.10 0.65 24.77
C ARG A 249 5.05 1.76 24.64
N LYS A 250 4.81 2.52 25.70
CA LYS A 250 3.82 3.59 25.71
C LYS A 250 4.10 4.65 24.65
N LEU A 251 5.36 5.09 24.53
CA LEU A 251 5.78 6.06 23.52
C LEU A 251 5.76 5.48 22.10
N THR A 252 6.07 4.19 21.95
CA THR A 252 6.05 3.50 20.64
C THR A 252 4.63 3.32 20.11
N ILE A 253 3.71 2.85 20.96
CA ILE A 253 2.29 2.63 20.60
C ILE A 253 1.63 3.93 20.14
N THR A 254 2.02 5.07 20.72
CA THR A 254 1.52 6.39 20.33
C THR A 254 2.33 7.07 19.22
N SER A 255 3.26 6.34 18.61
CA SER A 255 4.13 6.83 17.52
C SER A 255 4.92 8.10 17.85
N GLN A 256 5.21 8.34 19.14
CA GLN A 256 6.03 9.46 19.59
C GLN A 256 7.52 9.20 19.39
N VAL A 257 7.91 7.94 19.52
CA VAL A 257 9.27 7.46 19.27
C VAL A 257 9.24 6.16 18.48
N PHE A 258 10.37 5.84 17.85
CA PHE A 258 10.57 4.62 17.08
C PHE A 258 11.83 3.91 17.58
N PRO A 259 11.71 2.80 18.33
CA PRO A 259 12.86 2.03 18.81
C PRO A 259 13.75 1.57 17.66
N VAL A 260 15.07 1.72 17.81
CA VAL A 260 16.06 1.34 16.82
C VAL A 260 16.96 0.24 17.35
N LEU A 261 17.00 -0.87 16.61
CA LEU A 261 17.82 -2.04 16.85
C LEU A 261 18.84 -2.22 15.72
N ALA A 262 19.84 -3.03 15.96
CA ALA A 262 20.86 -3.35 14.96
C ALA A 262 21.06 -4.86 14.81
N GLY A 263 21.47 -5.30 13.63
CA GLY A 263 21.78 -6.69 13.39
C GLY A 263 22.24 -6.99 11.98
N SER A 264 22.41 -8.26 11.71
CA SER A 264 22.61 -8.82 10.39
C SER A 264 21.79 -10.11 10.26
N ALA A 265 20.66 -10.03 9.57
CA ALA A 265 19.81 -11.19 9.33
C ALA A 265 20.56 -12.29 8.56
N PHE A 266 21.39 -11.91 7.57
CA PHE A 266 22.19 -12.85 6.78
C PHE A 266 23.20 -13.63 7.65
N LYS A 267 23.81 -12.98 8.62
CA LYS A 267 24.75 -13.60 9.57
C LYS A 267 24.10 -14.18 10.81
N ASN A 268 22.77 -14.21 10.87
CA ASN A 268 22.00 -14.72 12.00
C ASN A 268 22.28 -14.00 13.33
N LYS A 269 22.53 -12.68 13.29
CA LYS A 269 22.87 -11.86 14.47
C LYS A 269 21.81 -10.78 14.70
N GLY A 270 21.27 -10.70 15.90
CA GLY A 270 20.35 -9.64 16.32
C GLY A 270 18.86 -9.91 16.05
N VAL A 271 18.49 -11.05 15.49
CA VAL A 271 17.08 -11.37 15.15
C VAL A 271 16.26 -11.71 16.39
N GLN A 272 16.79 -12.50 17.30
CA GLN A 272 16.08 -12.85 18.55
C GLN A 272 15.78 -11.62 19.42
N PRO A 273 16.71 -10.70 19.67
CA PRO A 273 16.39 -9.44 20.35
C PRO A 273 15.36 -8.59 19.62
N MET A 274 15.32 -8.64 18.28
CA MET A 274 14.27 -7.97 17.50
C MET A 274 12.90 -8.61 17.75
N LEU A 275 12.80 -9.94 17.83
CA LEU A 275 11.56 -10.64 18.20
C LEU A 275 11.11 -10.30 19.61
N ASP A 276 12.03 -10.19 20.56
CA ASP A 276 11.74 -9.73 21.91
C ASP A 276 11.19 -8.29 21.89
N ALA A 277 11.77 -7.41 21.08
CA ALA A 277 11.28 -6.04 20.90
C ALA A 277 9.90 -5.95 20.25
N VAL A 278 9.56 -6.85 19.32
CA VAL A 278 8.20 -6.96 18.77
C VAL A 278 7.19 -7.24 19.88
N ILE A 279 7.50 -8.17 20.77
CA ILE A 279 6.63 -8.52 21.89
C ILE A 279 6.57 -7.39 22.92
N ASP A 280 7.71 -6.80 23.26
CA ASP A 280 7.81 -5.80 24.33
C ASP A 280 7.21 -4.45 23.93
N TYR A 281 7.35 -4.01 22.67
CA TYR A 281 7.10 -2.62 22.27
C TYR A 281 5.99 -2.41 21.24
N LEU A 282 5.67 -3.39 20.40
CA LEU A 282 4.61 -3.25 19.42
C LEU A 282 3.23 -3.52 20.02
N PRO A 283 2.17 -2.87 19.49
CA PRO A 283 0.83 -2.95 20.07
C PRO A 283 0.19 -4.33 19.89
N THR A 284 -0.72 -4.63 20.82
CA THR A 284 -1.68 -5.73 20.72
C THR A 284 -2.95 -5.24 20.02
N PRO A 285 -3.86 -6.15 19.62
CA PRO A 285 -5.19 -5.74 19.16
C PRO A 285 -6.00 -4.91 20.17
N LEU A 286 -5.66 -4.96 21.46
CA LEU A 286 -6.32 -4.19 22.53
C LEU A 286 -5.73 -2.78 22.68
N ASP A 287 -4.50 -2.55 22.24
CA ASP A 287 -3.83 -1.24 22.33
C ASP A 287 -4.26 -0.28 21.20
N VAL A 288 -4.76 -0.83 20.10
CA VAL A 288 -5.25 -0.01 18.98
C VAL A 288 -6.68 0.48 19.27
N PRO A 289 -7.06 1.67 18.75
CA PRO A 289 -8.42 2.15 18.93
C PRO A 289 -9.47 1.16 18.43
N ALA A 290 -10.67 1.21 19.01
CA ALA A 290 -11.81 0.43 18.51
C ALA A 290 -12.05 0.80 17.04
N VAL A 291 -12.28 -0.21 16.19
CA VAL A 291 -12.51 0.03 14.77
C VAL A 291 -13.82 0.79 14.56
N GLU A 292 -13.79 1.81 13.76
CA GLU A 292 -14.96 2.61 13.40
C GLU A 292 -15.49 2.24 12.02
N GLY A 293 -16.76 2.48 11.81
CA GLY A 293 -17.44 2.23 10.56
C GLY A 293 -18.79 2.93 10.51
N LEU A 294 -19.47 2.79 9.39
CA LEU A 294 -20.79 3.34 9.16
C LEU A 294 -21.86 2.25 9.28
N LEU A 295 -22.97 2.58 9.90
CA LEU A 295 -24.16 1.73 9.86
C LEU A 295 -24.78 1.71 8.44
N PRO A 296 -25.72 0.81 8.15
CA PRO A 296 -26.35 0.70 6.83
C PRO A 296 -27.05 1.97 6.32
N ASP A 297 -27.34 2.92 7.21
CA ASP A 297 -27.87 4.24 6.82
C ASP A 297 -26.85 5.13 6.09
N GLY A 298 -25.56 4.75 6.11
CA GLY A 298 -24.47 5.46 5.46
C GLY A 298 -24.04 6.76 6.16
N GLU A 299 -24.64 7.11 7.29
CA GLU A 299 -24.40 8.38 8.00
C GLU A 299 -23.97 8.15 9.46
N THR A 300 -24.54 7.16 10.14
CA THR A 300 -24.26 6.93 11.57
C THR A 300 -22.95 6.21 11.77
N VAL A 301 -22.03 6.87 12.46
CA VAL A 301 -20.74 6.27 12.86
C VAL A 301 -20.96 5.33 14.05
N ALA A 302 -20.43 4.13 13.96
CA ALA A 302 -20.44 3.14 15.01
C ALA A 302 -19.03 2.56 15.19
N SER A 303 -18.75 2.06 16.39
CA SER A 303 -17.48 1.40 16.70
C SER A 303 -17.68 -0.03 17.16
N ARG A 304 -16.64 -0.85 17.00
CA ARG A 304 -16.58 -2.22 17.52
C ARG A 304 -15.31 -2.38 18.34
N LYS A 305 -15.45 -2.84 19.58
CA LYS A 305 -14.31 -3.15 20.44
C LYS A 305 -13.70 -4.50 20.07
N ALA A 306 -12.43 -4.67 20.34
CA ALA A 306 -11.73 -5.94 20.15
C ALA A 306 -12.14 -6.93 21.27
N SER A 307 -13.34 -7.49 21.15
CA SER A 307 -13.93 -8.47 22.09
C SER A 307 -14.69 -9.56 21.36
N VAL A 308 -14.63 -10.79 21.85
CA VAL A 308 -15.42 -11.92 21.31
C VAL A 308 -16.92 -11.78 21.54
N ASP A 309 -17.31 -10.96 22.52
CA ASP A 309 -18.72 -10.72 22.88
C ASP A 309 -19.38 -9.65 22.01
N GLU A 310 -18.59 -8.92 21.22
CA GLU A 310 -19.09 -7.96 20.24
C GLU A 310 -19.64 -8.68 19.01
N PRO A 311 -20.55 -8.05 18.24
CA PRO A 311 -20.96 -8.56 16.94
C PRO A 311 -19.78 -8.75 15.99
N PHE A 312 -19.79 -9.82 15.20
CA PHE A 312 -18.72 -10.10 14.24
C PHE A 312 -18.57 -8.98 13.22
N ALA A 313 -17.36 -8.52 13.04
CA ALA A 313 -16.95 -7.63 11.96
C ALA A 313 -15.52 -7.93 11.52
N ALA A 314 -15.32 -8.06 10.22
CA ALA A 314 -14.02 -8.34 9.60
C ALA A 314 -13.86 -7.58 8.29
N LEU A 315 -12.63 -7.22 7.97
CA LEU A 315 -12.26 -6.61 6.69
C LEU A 315 -11.60 -7.64 5.78
N ALA A 316 -12.14 -7.81 4.58
CA ALA A 316 -11.51 -8.58 3.51
C ALA A 316 -10.44 -7.70 2.85
N PHE A 317 -9.18 -7.96 3.15
CA PHE A 317 -8.08 -7.09 2.69
C PHE A 317 -7.29 -7.66 1.52
N LYS A 318 -7.44 -8.94 1.22
CA LYS A 318 -6.75 -9.59 0.10
C LYS A 318 -7.57 -10.74 -0.47
N ILE A 319 -7.58 -10.84 -1.79
CA ILE A 319 -8.08 -12.00 -2.53
C ILE A 319 -6.90 -12.69 -3.22
N ALA A 320 -6.87 -14.00 -3.18
CA ALA A 320 -5.89 -14.81 -3.91
C ALA A 320 -6.57 -15.97 -4.64
N ALA A 321 -6.11 -16.30 -5.83
CA ALA A 321 -6.52 -17.54 -6.50
C ALA A 321 -5.79 -18.72 -5.88
N HIS A 322 -6.53 -19.79 -5.62
CA HIS A 322 -5.97 -21.02 -5.08
C HIS A 322 -6.26 -22.20 -6.02
N PRO A 323 -5.27 -23.04 -6.34
CA PRO A 323 -5.43 -24.12 -7.35
C PRO A 323 -6.60 -25.08 -7.06
N PHE A 324 -6.86 -25.36 -5.77
CA PHE A 324 -7.88 -26.33 -5.36
C PHE A 324 -9.18 -25.71 -4.87
N PHE A 325 -9.12 -24.52 -4.24
CA PHE A 325 -10.27 -23.87 -3.63
C PHE A 325 -10.87 -22.75 -4.47
N GLY A 326 -10.20 -22.38 -5.56
CA GLY A 326 -10.59 -21.27 -6.43
C GLY A 326 -10.26 -19.92 -5.79
N LYS A 327 -11.20 -19.35 -5.04
CA LYS A 327 -11.03 -18.04 -4.40
C LYS A 327 -10.76 -18.17 -2.91
N LEU A 328 -9.65 -17.63 -2.47
CA LEU A 328 -9.23 -17.53 -1.08
C LEU A 328 -9.29 -16.07 -0.66
N THR A 329 -10.06 -15.75 0.38
CA THR A 329 -10.23 -14.40 0.89
C THR A 329 -9.54 -14.27 2.24
N TYR A 330 -8.57 -13.35 2.34
CA TYR A 330 -7.91 -13.02 3.61
C TYR A 330 -8.71 -11.97 4.35
N ILE A 331 -9.00 -12.25 5.62
CA ILE A 331 -9.76 -11.37 6.50
C ILE A 331 -9.01 -11.04 7.78
N ARG A 332 -9.12 -9.80 8.24
CA ARG A 332 -8.78 -9.39 9.59
C ARG A 332 -10.06 -9.27 10.40
N VAL A 333 -10.16 -10.03 11.48
CA VAL A 333 -11.32 -9.97 12.40
C VAL A 333 -11.08 -8.87 13.44
N TYR A 334 -11.93 -7.86 13.45
CA TYR A 334 -11.84 -6.72 14.37
C TYR A 334 -12.73 -6.86 15.61
N SER A 335 -13.81 -7.63 15.52
CA SER A 335 -14.71 -7.87 16.64
C SER A 335 -15.44 -9.21 16.49
N GLY A 336 -15.86 -9.77 17.61
CA GLY A 336 -16.64 -10.99 17.66
C GLY A 336 -15.92 -12.23 17.19
N LYS A 337 -16.70 -13.23 16.83
CA LYS A 337 -16.25 -14.49 16.23
C LYS A 337 -17.25 -15.01 15.24
N VAL A 338 -16.81 -15.83 14.31
CA VAL A 338 -17.67 -16.50 13.34
C VAL A 338 -17.21 -17.93 13.13
N ALA A 339 -18.12 -18.88 13.12
CA ALA A 339 -17.83 -20.29 12.88
C ALA A 339 -17.75 -20.59 11.36
N ALA A 340 -17.00 -21.64 11.02
CA ALA A 340 -17.06 -22.21 9.67
C ALA A 340 -18.48 -22.67 9.34
N GLY A 341 -18.95 -22.39 8.13
CA GLY A 341 -20.30 -22.67 7.69
C GLY A 341 -21.35 -21.62 8.05
N ALA A 342 -20.99 -20.59 8.84
CA ALA A 342 -21.93 -19.52 9.25
C ALA A 342 -22.31 -18.59 8.10
N GLN A 343 -23.50 -18.01 8.22
CA GLN A 343 -23.94 -16.91 7.35
C GLN A 343 -23.42 -15.59 7.89
N VAL A 344 -22.91 -14.76 6.98
CA VAL A 344 -22.50 -13.38 7.23
C VAL A 344 -23.11 -12.47 6.18
N VAL A 345 -23.07 -11.17 6.40
CA VAL A 345 -23.43 -10.19 5.39
C VAL A 345 -22.17 -9.51 4.89
N ASN A 346 -22.01 -9.39 3.57
CA ASN A 346 -21.11 -8.43 2.98
C ASN A 346 -21.80 -7.06 3.09
N ALA A 347 -21.44 -6.30 4.12
CA ALA A 347 -22.11 -5.04 4.44
C ALA A 347 -21.86 -3.95 3.40
N THR A 348 -20.71 -3.99 2.72
CA THR A 348 -20.35 -3.04 1.65
C THR A 348 -21.26 -3.19 0.42
N LYS A 349 -21.62 -4.42 0.07
CA LYS A 349 -22.46 -4.77 -1.10
C LYS A 349 -23.88 -5.14 -0.75
N GLU A 350 -24.22 -5.16 0.53
CA GLU A 350 -25.54 -5.55 1.06
C GLU A 350 -25.99 -6.97 0.60
N ARG A 351 -25.02 -7.90 0.53
CA ARG A 351 -25.25 -9.27 0.09
C ARG A 351 -25.00 -10.28 1.19
N LYS A 352 -25.87 -11.28 1.27
CA LYS A 352 -25.66 -12.43 2.15
C LYS A 352 -24.59 -13.35 1.58
N GLU A 353 -23.63 -13.71 2.42
CA GLU A 353 -22.54 -14.60 2.09
C GLU A 353 -22.47 -15.74 3.10
N ARG A 354 -21.80 -16.82 2.73
CA ARG A 354 -21.56 -17.94 3.63
C ARG A 354 -20.07 -18.24 3.69
N ILE A 355 -19.51 -18.25 4.88
CA ILE A 355 -18.14 -18.71 5.12
C ILE A 355 -18.14 -20.25 4.98
N GLY A 356 -17.31 -20.77 4.09
CA GLY A 356 -17.13 -22.21 3.95
C GLY A 356 -16.18 -22.76 5.01
N LYS A 357 -14.90 -22.87 4.67
CA LYS A 357 -13.83 -23.23 5.62
C LYS A 357 -13.00 -22.02 6.00
N ILE A 358 -12.42 -22.09 7.19
CA ILE A 358 -11.52 -21.07 7.74
C ILE A 358 -10.16 -21.70 7.92
N PHE A 359 -9.10 -20.98 7.52
CA PHE A 359 -7.72 -21.42 7.63
C PHE A 359 -6.87 -20.42 8.36
N GLN A 360 -6.03 -20.90 9.25
CA GLN A 360 -4.85 -20.22 9.72
C GLN A 360 -3.71 -20.50 8.77
N MET A 361 -3.07 -19.45 8.26
CA MET A 361 -2.05 -19.58 7.23
C MET A 361 -0.65 -19.72 7.83
N HIS A 362 0.13 -20.63 7.29
CA HIS A 362 1.56 -20.76 7.54
C HIS A 362 2.28 -20.73 6.19
N SER A 363 2.54 -19.52 5.68
CA SER A 363 3.01 -19.32 4.32
C SER A 363 2.02 -19.89 3.29
N ASN A 364 2.37 -20.97 2.60
CA ASN A 364 1.54 -21.65 1.60
C ASN A 364 0.77 -22.88 2.15
N LYS A 365 0.79 -23.10 3.48
CA LYS A 365 0.08 -24.22 4.12
C LYS A 365 -1.16 -23.71 4.83
N GLU A 366 -2.28 -24.33 4.55
CA GLU A 366 -3.57 -24.01 5.15
C GLU A 366 -3.84 -24.98 6.32
N ASN A 367 -3.94 -24.43 7.54
CA ASN A 367 -4.38 -25.18 8.71
C ASN A 367 -5.85 -24.85 8.98
N PRO A 368 -6.78 -25.81 8.82
CA PRO A 368 -8.18 -25.58 9.07
C PRO A 368 -8.43 -25.31 10.56
N VAL A 369 -9.29 -24.34 10.83
CA VAL A 369 -9.79 -23.99 12.17
C VAL A 369 -11.31 -23.93 12.15
N ASP A 370 -11.93 -24.13 13.32
CA ASP A 370 -13.39 -24.20 13.43
C ASP A 370 -14.06 -22.84 13.41
N ASP A 371 -13.37 -21.80 13.90
CA ASP A 371 -13.86 -20.43 13.96
C ASP A 371 -12.78 -19.41 13.66
N ALA A 372 -13.21 -18.21 13.27
CA ALA A 372 -12.38 -17.01 13.18
C ALA A 372 -12.73 -16.07 14.33
N GLN A 373 -11.72 -15.69 15.12
CA GLN A 373 -11.86 -14.89 16.33
C GLN A 373 -11.23 -13.51 16.15
N VAL A 374 -11.74 -12.56 16.89
CA VAL A 374 -11.21 -11.20 17.00
C VAL A 374 -9.70 -11.17 17.22
N GLY A 375 -9.04 -10.20 16.60
CA GLY A 375 -7.61 -9.94 16.79
C GLY A 375 -6.69 -10.74 15.87
N HIS A 376 -7.21 -11.63 15.04
CA HIS A 376 -6.41 -12.50 14.17
C HIS A 376 -6.72 -12.32 12.69
N ILE A 377 -5.83 -12.90 11.88
CA ILE A 377 -5.91 -12.93 10.43
C ILE A 377 -6.16 -14.35 9.97
N TYR A 378 -7.13 -14.53 9.10
CA TYR A 378 -7.51 -15.83 8.55
C TYR A 378 -7.66 -15.76 7.03
N ALA A 379 -7.57 -16.92 6.40
CA ALA A 379 -8.02 -17.10 5.03
C ALA A 379 -9.31 -17.91 5.02
N VAL A 380 -10.29 -17.47 4.26
CA VAL A 380 -11.61 -18.11 4.18
C VAL A 380 -11.98 -18.44 2.74
N ILE A 381 -12.74 -19.52 2.56
CA ILE A 381 -13.32 -19.91 1.28
C ILE A 381 -14.83 -19.87 1.33
N GLY A 382 -15.47 -19.85 0.16
CA GLY A 382 -16.93 -19.87 0.03
C GLY A 382 -17.57 -18.52 -0.23
N LEU A 383 -16.83 -17.44 -0.10
CA LEU A 383 -17.30 -16.09 -0.41
C LEU A 383 -17.29 -15.85 -1.93
N LYS A 384 -18.45 -15.58 -2.50
CA LYS A 384 -18.63 -15.44 -3.95
C LYS A 384 -18.46 -13.99 -4.42
N ASP A 385 -19.16 -13.08 -3.76
CA ASP A 385 -19.29 -11.68 -4.16
C ASP A 385 -18.30 -10.74 -3.45
N THR A 386 -17.63 -11.23 -2.42
CA THR A 386 -16.66 -10.43 -1.63
C THR A 386 -15.40 -10.11 -2.44
N THR A 387 -15.02 -8.85 -2.44
CA THR A 387 -13.78 -8.35 -3.06
C THR A 387 -12.92 -7.64 -2.01
N THR A 388 -11.70 -7.26 -2.41
CA THR A 388 -10.78 -6.54 -1.53
C THR A 388 -11.38 -5.21 -1.08
N GLY A 389 -11.36 -4.95 0.22
CA GLY A 389 -11.93 -3.76 0.86
C GLY A 389 -13.34 -3.94 1.39
N ASP A 390 -14.01 -5.05 1.08
CA ASP A 390 -15.35 -5.33 1.59
C ASP A 390 -15.34 -5.69 3.08
N THR A 391 -16.41 -5.32 3.77
CA THR A 391 -16.65 -5.67 5.18
C THR A 391 -17.58 -6.86 5.28
N LEU A 392 -17.17 -7.86 6.05
CA LEU A 392 -18.04 -8.97 6.48
C LEU A 392 -18.52 -8.70 7.91
N ALA A 393 -19.80 -8.80 8.14
CA ALA A 393 -20.40 -8.50 9.45
C ALA A 393 -21.48 -9.50 9.84
N ASP A 394 -21.86 -9.45 11.13
CA ASP A 394 -23.03 -10.14 11.63
C ASP A 394 -24.28 -9.62 10.89
N PRO A 395 -25.11 -10.51 10.32
CA PRO A 395 -26.32 -10.10 9.62
C PRO A 395 -27.34 -9.29 10.45
N GLN A 396 -27.31 -9.45 11.77
CA GLN A 396 -28.21 -8.73 12.68
C GLN A 396 -27.65 -7.38 13.12
N ASN A 397 -26.33 -7.20 13.04
CA ASN A 397 -25.65 -5.99 13.46
C ASN A 397 -24.62 -5.55 12.37
N PRO A 398 -25.08 -5.23 11.16
CA PRO A 398 -24.18 -4.87 10.06
C PRO A 398 -23.47 -3.55 10.34
N ILE A 399 -22.23 -3.48 9.91
CA ILE A 399 -21.38 -2.28 9.91
C ILE A 399 -20.50 -2.32 8.68
N VAL A 400 -20.26 -1.17 8.05
CA VAL A 400 -19.30 -1.00 6.97
C VAL A 400 -18.06 -0.32 7.56
N LEU A 401 -16.98 -1.06 7.69
CA LEU A 401 -15.70 -0.51 8.12
C LEU A 401 -15.15 0.44 7.04
N GLU A 402 -14.27 1.36 7.43
CA GLU A 402 -13.66 2.28 6.48
C GLU A 402 -13.06 1.52 5.28
N SER A 403 -13.46 1.92 4.07
CA SER A 403 -12.99 1.30 2.84
C SER A 403 -11.56 1.71 2.51
N MET A 404 -10.80 0.80 1.91
CA MET A 404 -9.49 1.11 1.36
C MET A 404 -9.63 1.91 0.06
N THR A 405 -8.88 2.98 -0.07
CA THR A 405 -8.76 3.73 -1.32
C THR A 405 -7.52 3.26 -2.07
N PHE A 406 -7.69 2.94 -3.34
CA PHE A 406 -6.59 2.48 -4.19
C PHE A 406 -6.21 3.55 -5.21
N PRO A 407 -4.90 3.71 -5.52
CA PRO A 407 -4.47 4.63 -6.55
C PRO A 407 -4.92 4.16 -7.94
N GLU A 408 -5.17 5.12 -8.81
CA GLU A 408 -5.51 4.84 -10.20
C GLU A 408 -4.27 4.43 -11.01
N PRO A 409 -4.41 3.47 -11.94
CA PRO A 409 -3.30 3.03 -12.77
C PRO A 409 -2.80 4.13 -13.71
N VAL A 410 -1.51 4.12 -13.98
CA VAL A 410 -0.81 5.17 -14.75
C VAL A 410 -0.30 4.69 -16.12
N ILE A 411 -0.21 3.38 -16.33
CA ILE A 411 0.26 2.76 -17.58
C ILE A 411 -0.84 1.88 -18.16
N ARG A 412 -0.96 1.89 -19.50
CA ARG A 412 -1.89 1.06 -20.27
C ARG A 412 -1.16 0.27 -21.34
N VAL A 413 -1.63 -0.96 -21.60
CA VAL A 413 -1.15 -1.82 -22.68
C VAL A 413 -2.33 -2.51 -23.35
N ALA A 414 -2.30 -2.63 -24.67
CA ALA A 414 -3.21 -3.52 -25.37
C ALA A 414 -2.74 -4.97 -25.20
N ILE A 415 -3.65 -5.87 -24.96
CA ILE A 415 -3.37 -7.32 -24.85
C ILE A 415 -4.29 -8.10 -25.79
N GLU A 416 -3.72 -9.03 -26.54
CA GLU A 416 -4.44 -9.87 -27.49
C GLU A 416 -4.02 -11.34 -27.32
N PRO A 417 -4.95 -12.30 -27.42
CA PRO A 417 -4.59 -13.72 -27.40
C PRO A 417 -3.79 -14.07 -28.66
N LYS A 418 -2.80 -14.94 -28.55
CA LYS A 418 -2.04 -15.43 -29.71
C LYS A 418 -2.89 -16.29 -30.64
N THR A 419 -3.84 -17.04 -30.08
CA THR A 419 -4.73 -17.91 -30.85
C THR A 419 -6.18 -17.70 -30.42
N LYS A 420 -7.13 -18.08 -31.30
CA LYS A 420 -8.56 -18.05 -30.94
C LYS A 420 -8.90 -18.96 -29.77
N ALA A 421 -8.19 -20.06 -29.60
CA ALA A 421 -8.39 -20.98 -28.48
C ALA A 421 -7.96 -20.37 -27.14
N ASP A 422 -7.08 -19.37 -27.14
CA ASP A 422 -6.63 -18.68 -25.94
C ASP A 422 -7.56 -17.54 -25.52
N GLN A 423 -8.53 -17.15 -26.35
CA GLN A 423 -9.45 -16.04 -26.06
C GLN A 423 -10.21 -16.21 -24.74
N GLU A 424 -10.83 -17.38 -24.54
CA GLU A 424 -11.59 -17.65 -23.32
C GLU A 424 -10.69 -17.76 -22.09
N LYS A 425 -9.52 -18.40 -22.27
CA LYS A 425 -8.52 -18.50 -21.19
C LYS A 425 -7.96 -17.13 -20.80
N LEU A 426 -7.70 -16.27 -21.78
CA LEU A 426 -7.20 -14.92 -21.53
C LEU A 426 -8.24 -14.10 -20.76
N SER A 427 -9.51 -14.14 -21.17
CA SER A 427 -10.59 -13.46 -20.50
C SER A 427 -10.75 -13.91 -19.05
N LEU A 428 -10.68 -15.22 -18.80
CA LEU A 428 -10.74 -15.79 -17.45
C LEU A 428 -9.52 -15.37 -16.60
N ALA A 429 -8.32 -15.42 -17.17
CA ALA A 429 -7.10 -15.02 -16.47
C ALA A 429 -7.14 -13.53 -16.08
N ILE A 430 -7.54 -12.67 -17.01
CA ILE A 430 -7.70 -11.24 -16.78
C ILE A 430 -8.72 -10.97 -15.67
N GLN A 431 -9.89 -11.62 -15.72
CA GLN A 431 -10.93 -11.45 -14.71
C GLN A 431 -10.42 -11.84 -13.31
N LYS A 432 -9.78 -13.00 -13.18
CA LYS A 432 -9.26 -13.48 -11.89
C LYS A 432 -8.16 -12.57 -11.34
N LEU A 433 -7.25 -12.10 -12.19
CA LEU A 433 -6.21 -11.16 -11.78
C LEU A 433 -6.79 -9.81 -11.35
N ALA A 434 -7.84 -9.32 -12.01
CA ALA A 434 -8.54 -8.10 -11.61
C ALA A 434 -9.30 -8.26 -10.28
N GLU A 435 -9.78 -9.47 -9.96
CA GLU A 435 -10.37 -9.75 -8.65
C GLU A 435 -9.32 -9.75 -7.52
N GLU A 436 -8.08 -10.16 -7.82
CA GLU A 436 -6.97 -10.15 -6.86
C GLU A 436 -6.40 -8.76 -6.63
N ASP A 437 -6.29 -7.95 -7.68
CA ASP A 437 -5.61 -6.67 -7.67
C ASP A 437 -6.55 -5.53 -8.14
N PRO A 438 -7.06 -4.71 -7.23
CA PRO A 438 -7.97 -3.62 -7.57
C PRO A 438 -7.32 -2.49 -8.39
N THR A 439 -5.99 -2.41 -8.50
CA THR A 439 -5.32 -1.46 -9.39
C THR A 439 -5.06 -2.01 -10.79
N PHE A 440 -5.31 -3.28 -11.00
CA PHE A 440 -5.33 -3.87 -12.33
C PHE A 440 -6.71 -3.63 -12.96
N GLN A 441 -6.76 -2.67 -13.87
CA GLN A 441 -7.99 -2.32 -14.57
C GLN A 441 -7.99 -2.90 -15.98
N VAL A 442 -9.18 -3.26 -16.45
CA VAL A 442 -9.39 -3.85 -17.76
C VAL A 442 -10.52 -3.12 -18.45
N LYS A 443 -10.29 -2.69 -19.69
CA LYS A 443 -11.28 -2.02 -20.52
C LYS A 443 -11.25 -2.62 -21.93
N LEU A 444 -12.42 -2.89 -22.48
CA LEU A 444 -12.56 -3.15 -23.91
C LEU A 444 -12.62 -1.81 -24.63
N ASP A 445 -11.73 -1.59 -25.58
CA ASP A 445 -11.77 -0.45 -26.47
C ASP A 445 -12.82 -0.74 -27.57
N GLU A 446 -13.93 -0.01 -27.53
CA GLU A 446 -15.05 -0.22 -28.45
C GLU A 446 -14.72 0.15 -29.89
N ASP A 447 -13.81 1.09 -30.09
CA ASP A 447 -13.42 1.56 -31.43
C ASP A 447 -12.46 0.58 -32.11
N THR A 448 -11.51 0.02 -31.36
CA THR A 448 -10.50 -0.89 -31.91
C THR A 448 -10.82 -2.38 -31.65
N GLY A 449 -11.74 -2.66 -30.74
CA GLY A 449 -12.05 -4.03 -30.28
C GLY A 449 -10.92 -4.66 -29.46
N GLN A 450 -9.90 -3.90 -29.07
CA GLN A 450 -8.78 -4.38 -28.28
C GLN A 450 -9.10 -4.40 -26.78
N THR A 451 -8.59 -5.40 -26.09
CA THR A 451 -8.60 -5.40 -24.62
C THR A 451 -7.41 -4.58 -24.13
N ILE A 452 -7.69 -3.53 -23.38
CA ILE A 452 -6.69 -2.67 -22.74
C ILE A 452 -6.58 -3.04 -21.27
N ILE A 453 -5.37 -3.36 -20.81
CA ILE A 453 -5.06 -3.56 -19.40
C ILE A 453 -4.27 -2.36 -18.89
N ALA A 454 -4.53 -1.97 -17.65
CA ALA A 454 -3.87 -0.84 -16.99
C ALA A 454 -3.30 -1.25 -15.63
N GLY A 455 -2.17 -0.68 -15.25
CA GLY A 455 -1.47 -0.96 -14.00
C GLY A 455 -0.62 0.19 -13.50
N MET A 456 0.01 -0.01 -12.36
CA MET A 456 0.78 1.01 -11.63
C MET A 456 2.16 1.29 -12.23
N GLY A 457 2.70 0.37 -13.03
CA GLY A 457 4.02 0.52 -13.64
C GLY A 457 4.32 -0.61 -14.63
N GLU A 458 5.46 -0.49 -15.34
CA GLU A 458 5.88 -1.49 -16.32
C GLU A 458 6.09 -2.87 -15.67
N LEU A 459 6.77 -2.91 -14.51
CA LEU A 459 7.02 -4.14 -13.79
C LEU A 459 5.70 -4.80 -13.33
N HIS A 460 4.75 -4.00 -12.84
CA HIS A 460 3.44 -4.50 -12.44
C HIS A 460 2.73 -5.22 -13.59
N LEU A 461 2.62 -4.59 -14.77
CA LEU A 461 1.99 -5.21 -15.94
C LEU A 461 2.77 -6.41 -16.45
N GLU A 462 4.11 -6.37 -16.45
CA GLU A 462 4.95 -7.49 -16.85
C GLU A 462 4.73 -8.72 -15.95
N VAL A 463 4.67 -8.53 -14.64
CA VAL A 463 4.38 -9.61 -13.68
C VAL A 463 3.00 -10.21 -13.94
N LEU A 464 1.97 -9.39 -14.14
CA LEU A 464 0.62 -9.87 -14.42
C LEU A 464 0.56 -10.70 -15.71
N VAL A 465 1.23 -10.26 -16.75
CA VAL A 465 1.31 -10.99 -18.02
C VAL A 465 2.06 -12.31 -17.87
N ASN A 466 3.16 -12.32 -17.14
CA ASN A 466 3.90 -13.55 -16.85
C ASN A 466 3.05 -14.52 -16.01
N ARG A 467 2.26 -14.04 -15.07
CA ARG A 467 1.28 -14.85 -14.33
C ARG A 467 0.19 -15.44 -15.24
N MET A 468 -0.30 -14.71 -16.24
CA MET A 468 -1.23 -15.28 -17.22
C MET A 468 -0.61 -16.48 -17.92
N LYS A 469 0.68 -16.42 -18.23
CA LYS A 469 1.40 -17.54 -18.84
C LYS A 469 1.68 -18.68 -17.85
N SER A 470 2.19 -18.39 -16.66
CA SER A 470 2.58 -19.42 -15.67
C SER A 470 1.38 -20.09 -15.02
N ASP A 471 0.41 -19.30 -14.53
CA ASP A 471 -0.70 -19.80 -13.72
C ASP A 471 -1.88 -20.29 -14.56
N TYR A 472 -2.18 -19.56 -15.65
CA TYR A 472 -3.35 -19.81 -16.51
C TYR A 472 -3.03 -20.47 -17.84
N LYS A 473 -1.74 -20.69 -18.14
CA LYS A 473 -1.27 -21.36 -19.37
C LYS A 473 -1.80 -20.69 -20.65
N VAL A 474 -1.83 -19.36 -20.65
CA VAL A 474 -2.27 -18.56 -21.79
C VAL A 474 -1.14 -17.66 -22.27
N GLU A 475 -0.93 -17.61 -23.57
CA GLU A 475 0.02 -16.67 -24.19
C GLU A 475 -0.73 -15.54 -24.90
N ALA A 476 -0.24 -14.32 -24.69
CA ALA A 476 -0.81 -13.12 -25.26
C ALA A 476 0.27 -12.26 -25.97
N ASN A 477 -0.15 -11.53 -26.99
CA ASN A 477 0.62 -10.44 -27.59
C ASN A 477 0.36 -9.15 -26.83
N ILE A 478 1.40 -8.41 -26.53
CA ILE A 478 1.33 -7.17 -25.75
C ILE A 478 1.80 -6.02 -26.60
N GLY A 479 1.01 -4.98 -26.64
CA GLY A 479 1.36 -3.72 -27.30
C GLY A 479 2.44 -2.95 -26.54
N LYS A 480 2.89 -1.84 -27.10
CA LYS A 480 3.82 -0.94 -26.40
C LYS A 480 3.09 -0.22 -25.26
N PRO A 481 3.76 0.01 -24.13
CA PRO A 481 3.19 0.78 -23.03
C PRO A 481 2.77 2.18 -23.48
N GLN A 482 1.62 2.61 -23.03
CA GLN A 482 1.09 3.94 -23.26
C GLN A 482 0.75 4.60 -21.93
N VAL A 483 0.94 5.91 -21.88
CA VAL A 483 0.61 6.71 -20.69
C VAL A 483 -0.89 6.86 -20.55
N ALA A 484 -1.40 6.71 -19.33
CA ALA A 484 -2.78 6.98 -19.01
C ALA A 484 -2.99 8.50 -18.85
N TYR A 485 -3.19 9.19 -19.95
CA TYR A 485 -3.57 10.60 -19.91
C TYR A 485 -4.96 10.79 -19.33
N ARG A 486 -5.22 11.98 -18.78
CA ARG A 486 -6.52 12.43 -18.31
C ARG A 486 -6.84 13.80 -18.87
N GLU A 487 -8.07 14.22 -18.75
CA GLU A 487 -8.52 15.56 -19.07
C GLU A 487 -9.09 16.23 -17.82
N THR A 488 -8.99 17.55 -17.77
CA THR A 488 -9.62 18.38 -16.74
C THR A 488 -10.03 19.71 -17.31
N ILE A 489 -10.68 20.54 -16.52
CA ILE A 489 -11.13 21.87 -16.88
C ILE A 489 -10.40 22.95 -16.08
N LYS A 490 -10.25 24.14 -16.66
CA LYS A 490 -9.59 25.28 -15.99
C LYS A 490 -10.53 26.42 -15.66
N LYS A 491 -11.70 26.46 -16.26
CA LYS A 491 -12.68 27.55 -16.08
C LYS A 491 -14.02 27.03 -15.62
N THR A 492 -14.70 27.84 -14.83
CA THR A 492 -16.08 27.60 -14.42
C THR A 492 -17.04 27.98 -15.55
N VAL A 493 -18.04 27.11 -15.76
CA VAL A 493 -19.23 27.40 -16.55
C VAL A 493 -20.38 27.57 -15.56
N ASP A 494 -20.74 28.82 -15.27
CA ASP A 494 -21.72 29.12 -14.21
C ASP A 494 -23.14 28.67 -14.52
N LYS A 495 -23.49 28.61 -15.79
CA LYS A 495 -24.80 28.17 -16.24
C LYS A 495 -24.77 27.61 -17.65
N LEU A 496 -25.19 26.36 -17.79
CA LEU A 496 -25.45 25.72 -19.06
C LEU A 496 -26.89 25.19 -19.06
N ASP A 497 -27.66 25.58 -20.02
CA ASP A 497 -29.03 25.09 -20.25
C ASP A 497 -29.01 24.04 -21.36
N TYR A 498 -29.40 22.81 -21.05
CA TYR A 498 -29.46 21.71 -22.01
C TYR A 498 -30.84 21.06 -22.02
N VAL A 499 -31.40 20.89 -23.24
CA VAL A 499 -32.70 20.24 -23.46
C VAL A 499 -32.50 19.00 -24.33
N HIS A 500 -32.80 17.84 -23.76
CA HIS A 500 -32.95 16.61 -24.55
C HIS A 500 -34.42 16.46 -24.98
N LYS A 501 -34.62 16.51 -26.28
CA LYS A 501 -35.97 16.32 -26.84
C LYS A 501 -35.87 15.42 -28.09
N LYS A 502 -36.57 14.29 -28.05
CA LYS A 502 -36.65 13.36 -29.16
C LYS A 502 -38.10 12.94 -29.35
N GLN A 503 -38.61 13.11 -30.56
CA GLN A 503 -39.95 12.63 -30.99
C GLN A 503 -39.75 11.59 -32.08
N THR A 504 -40.08 10.35 -31.83
CA THR A 504 -40.12 9.26 -32.79
C THR A 504 -41.48 8.59 -32.59
N GLY A 505 -42.32 8.51 -33.57
CA GLY A 505 -43.63 7.89 -33.72
C GLY A 505 -44.24 7.02 -32.61
N GLY A 506 -44.06 7.39 -31.33
CA GLY A 506 -44.52 6.74 -30.09
C GLY A 506 -44.33 7.69 -28.91
N SER A 507 -44.02 7.18 -27.70
CA SER A 507 -43.69 8.03 -26.55
C SER A 507 -42.44 8.83 -26.82
N GLY A 508 -42.48 10.17 -26.70
CA GLY A 508 -41.35 11.06 -26.84
C GLY A 508 -40.34 10.92 -25.69
N GLN A 509 -39.20 11.61 -25.82
CA GLN A 509 -38.22 11.78 -24.71
C GLN A 509 -38.05 13.27 -24.44
N PHE A 510 -38.13 13.68 -23.20
CA PHE A 510 -37.92 15.05 -22.78
C PHE A 510 -37.21 15.12 -21.44
N ALA A 511 -36.13 15.89 -21.39
CA ALA A 511 -35.46 16.27 -20.15
C ALA A 511 -34.74 17.59 -20.33
N LYS A 512 -34.95 18.53 -19.43
CA LYS A 512 -34.22 19.79 -19.37
C LYS A 512 -33.42 19.86 -18.09
N VAL A 513 -32.14 20.18 -18.20
CA VAL A 513 -31.24 20.41 -17.07
C VAL A 513 -30.50 21.73 -17.22
N ILE A 514 -30.37 22.43 -16.12
CA ILE A 514 -29.56 23.64 -16.00
C ILE A 514 -28.46 23.34 -15.00
N VAL A 515 -27.22 23.39 -15.46
CA VAL A 515 -26.08 22.91 -14.73
C VAL A 515 -24.97 23.95 -14.59
N LYS A 516 -24.16 23.80 -13.56
CA LYS A 516 -22.90 24.50 -13.37
C LYS A 516 -21.78 23.47 -13.37
N LEU A 517 -20.67 23.80 -14.02
CA LEU A 517 -19.46 22.99 -13.99
C LEU A 517 -18.29 23.84 -13.54
N GLU A 518 -17.57 23.38 -12.55
CA GLU A 518 -16.41 24.11 -11.99
C GLU A 518 -15.26 23.15 -11.68
N PRO A 519 -14.00 23.65 -11.72
CA PRO A 519 -12.87 22.88 -11.21
C PRO A 519 -13.05 22.51 -9.74
N LEU A 520 -12.70 21.29 -9.39
CA LEU A 520 -12.77 20.81 -8.01
C LEU A 520 -11.43 21.08 -7.31
N GLU A 521 -11.41 22.06 -6.43
CA GLU A 521 -10.26 22.36 -5.58
C GLU A 521 -10.39 21.59 -4.27
N ARG A 522 -9.86 20.38 -4.23
CA ARG A 522 -9.83 19.56 -3.01
C ARG A 522 -8.46 18.96 -2.77
N THR A 523 -8.08 18.87 -1.51
CA THR A 523 -6.83 18.29 -1.03
C THR A 523 -6.96 16.80 -0.69
N ASP A 524 -8.18 16.25 -0.66
CA ASP A 524 -8.49 14.87 -0.30
C ASP A 524 -8.42 13.87 -1.47
N GLY A 525 -8.02 14.33 -2.66
CA GLY A 525 -7.87 13.49 -3.84
C GLY A 525 -9.18 13.12 -4.54
N ALA A 526 -10.32 13.72 -4.15
CA ALA A 526 -11.58 13.49 -4.83
C ALA A 526 -11.53 13.98 -6.28
N LEU A 527 -11.91 13.11 -7.21
CA LEU A 527 -11.86 13.40 -8.64
C LEU A 527 -13.18 13.95 -9.20
N TYR A 528 -14.27 13.83 -8.46
CA TYR A 528 -15.59 14.25 -8.85
C TYR A 528 -16.49 14.56 -7.63
N GLU A 529 -17.31 15.59 -7.76
CA GLU A 529 -18.35 15.94 -6.80
C GLU A 529 -19.64 16.32 -7.53
N PHE A 530 -20.77 15.77 -7.09
CA PHE A 530 -22.08 16.15 -7.55
C PHE A 530 -22.83 16.94 -6.46
N ASP A 531 -23.46 18.06 -6.84
CA ASP A 531 -24.26 18.87 -5.94
C ASP A 531 -25.65 19.13 -6.57
N ASN A 532 -26.70 19.04 -5.77
CA ASN A 532 -28.05 19.27 -6.19
C ASN A 532 -28.63 20.52 -5.50
N LYS A 533 -28.95 21.54 -6.30
CA LYS A 533 -29.59 22.79 -5.84
C LYS A 533 -30.99 23.01 -6.39
N VAL A 534 -31.60 21.97 -6.98
CA VAL A 534 -32.96 22.06 -7.49
C VAL A 534 -33.93 22.26 -6.34
N SER A 535 -34.79 23.24 -6.48
CA SER A 535 -35.90 23.54 -5.53
C SER A 535 -37.26 23.51 -6.22
N GLY A 536 -38.31 23.28 -5.43
CA GLY A 536 -39.71 23.35 -5.92
C GLY A 536 -40.16 22.21 -6.84
N GLY A 537 -39.42 21.06 -6.86
CA GLY A 537 -39.85 19.88 -7.63
C GLY A 537 -39.79 20.02 -9.14
N ARG A 538 -39.03 20.99 -9.67
CA ARG A 538 -38.87 21.23 -11.12
C ARG A 538 -38.21 20.08 -11.84
N VAL A 539 -37.31 19.36 -11.15
CA VAL A 539 -36.84 18.03 -11.54
C VAL A 539 -37.28 17.06 -10.44
N PRO A 540 -38.06 16.04 -10.75
CA PRO A 540 -38.49 15.02 -9.80
C PRO A 540 -37.24 14.37 -9.12
N ARG A 541 -37.37 14.09 -7.82
CA ARG A 541 -36.25 13.53 -7.04
C ARG A 541 -35.70 12.22 -7.60
N GLU A 542 -36.60 11.42 -8.19
CA GLU A 542 -36.27 10.14 -8.84
C GLU A 542 -35.35 10.27 -10.05
N TYR A 543 -35.31 11.43 -10.72
CA TYR A 543 -34.46 11.68 -11.90
C TYR A 543 -33.13 12.34 -11.57
N ILE A 544 -32.91 12.87 -10.37
CA ILE A 544 -31.68 13.51 -9.97
C ILE A 544 -30.49 12.54 -10.00
N PRO A 545 -30.60 11.30 -9.46
CA PRO A 545 -29.53 10.31 -9.58
C PRO A 545 -29.20 9.96 -11.03
N SER A 546 -30.18 10.01 -11.94
CA SER A 546 -29.96 9.74 -13.37
C SER A 546 -29.15 10.83 -14.03
N VAL A 547 -29.32 12.09 -13.64
CA VAL A 547 -28.50 13.21 -14.13
C VAL A 547 -27.04 13.03 -13.71
N ASP A 548 -26.80 12.68 -12.45
CA ASP A 548 -25.46 12.39 -11.91
C ASP A 548 -24.83 11.20 -12.64
N ALA A 549 -25.55 10.09 -12.77
CA ALA A 549 -25.07 8.91 -13.49
C ALA A 549 -24.70 9.24 -14.95
N GLY A 550 -25.51 10.05 -15.62
CA GLY A 550 -25.23 10.51 -16.99
C GLY A 550 -23.97 11.39 -17.07
N ALA A 551 -23.78 12.28 -16.10
CA ALA A 551 -22.55 13.10 -16.01
C ALA A 551 -21.30 12.23 -15.80
N GLN A 552 -21.37 11.25 -14.91
CA GLN A 552 -20.27 10.32 -14.67
C GLN A 552 -19.95 9.45 -15.89
N ASP A 553 -20.98 8.98 -16.61
CA ASP A 553 -20.77 8.25 -17.88
C ASP A 553 -20.04 9.14 -18.91
N ALA A 554 -20.40 10.41 -18.99
CA ALA A 554 -19.74 11.37 -19.89
C ALA A 554 -18.28 11.63 -19.52
N MET A 555 -17.93 11.55 -18.25
CA MET A 555 -16.56 11.74 -17.77
C MET A 555 -15.62 10.60 -18.19
N GLN A 556 -16.15 9.44 -18.54
CA GLN A 556 -15.34 8.31 -19.02
C GLN A 556 -14.58 8.64 -20.31
N TYR A 557 -15.15 9.55 -21.11
CA TYR A 557 -14.63 9.96 -22.42
C TYR A 557 -14.57 11.48 -22.50
N GLY A 558 -13.36 12.02 -22.38
CA GLY A 558 -13.13 13.46 -22.42
C GLY A 558 -13.41 14.08 -23.79
N VAL A 559 -13.51 15.39 -23.80
CA VAL A 559 -13.94 16.17 -24.96
C VAL A 559 -12.79 16.59 -25.90
N LEU A 560 -11.52 16.44 -25.49
CA LEU A 560 -10.35 16.78 -26.29
C LEU A 560 -9.81 15.57 -27.08
N ALA A 561 -9.54 14.49 -26.39
CA ALA A 561 -8.87 13.33 -26.95
C ALA A 561 -9.49 11.99 -26.46
N GLY A 562 -10.64 12.06 -25.79
CA GLY A 562 -11.34 10.90 -25.28
C GLY A 562 -10.77 10.32 -23.98
N TYR A 563 -9.84 10.99 -23.32
CA TYR A 563 -9.31 10.55 -22.02
C TYR A 563 -10.28 10.89 -20.89
N PRO A 564 -10.27 10.14 -19.77
CA PRO A 564 -11.19 10.39 -18.66
C PRO A 564 -11.09 11.82 -18.13
N LEU A 565 -12.25 12.46 -17.90
CA LEU A 565 -12.35 13.76 -17.23
C LEU A 565 -12.26 13.58 -15.71
N VAL A 566 -11.47 14.42 -15.04
CA VAL A 566 -11.27 14.38 -13.59
C VAL A 566 -11.19 15.79 -13.01
N GLY A 567 -11.36 15.91 -11.70
CA GLY A 567 -11.24 17.18 -10.99
C GLY A 567 -12.41 18.14 -11.25
N LEU A 568 -13.64 17.62 -11.27
CA LEU A 568 -14.84 18.37 -11.62
C LEU A 568 -15.85 18.39 -10.49
N LYS A 569 -16.47 19.55 -10.28
CA LYS A 569 -17.71 19.68 -9.51
C LYS A 569 -18.88 20.01 -10.46
N PHE A 570 -19.85 19.13 -10.50
CA PHE A 570 -21.04 19.24 -11.34
C PHE A 570 -22.27 19.53 -10.46
N THR A 571 -22.88 20.68 -10.66
CA THR A 571 -24.02 21.12 -9.89
C THR A 571 -25.27 21.19 -10.79
N LEU A 572 -26.32 20.48 -10.39
CA LEU A 572 -27.62 20.62 -11.01
C LEU A 572 -28.35 21.80 -10.34
N LEU A 573 -28.50 22.90 -11.10
CA LEU A 573 -29.09 24.13 -10.59
C LEU A 573 -30.62 24.14 -10.70
N ASP A 574 -31.15 23.69 -11.84
CA ASP A 574 -32.56 23.72 -12.15
C ASP A 574 -32.87 22.78 -13.34
N GLY A 575 -34.11 22.66 -13.73
CA GLY A 575 -34.51 21.88 -14.89
C GLY A 575 -36.00 21.94 -15.14
N ALA A 576 -36.45 21.08 -16.05
CA ALA A 576 -37.87 20.88 -16.31
C ALA A 576 -38.13 19.45 -16.81
N TYR A 577 -39.29 18.94 -16.51
CA TYR A 577 -39.73 17.63 -16.97
C TYR A 577 -41.09 17.73 -17.69
N HIS A 578 -41.43 16.66 -18.40
CA HIS A 578 -42.76 16.52 -19.05
C HIS A 578 -43.45 15.28 -18.47
N GLU A 579 -44.68 15.39 -18.08
CA GLU A 579 -45.43 14.34 -17.35
C GLU A 579 -45.45 12.97 -18.08
N VAL A 580 -45.40 12.97 -19.41
CA VAL A 580 -45.50 11.75 -20.23
C VAL A 580 -44.15 11.35 -20.84
N ASP A 581 -43.32 12.32 -21.26
CA ASP A 581 -42.14 12.07 -22.07
C ASP A 581 -40.84 12.07 -21.26
N SER A 582 -40.88 12.35 -19.96
CA SER A 582 -39.70 12.29 -19.08
C SER A 582 -39.51 10.89 -18.50
N SER A 583 -38.28 10.48 -18.40
CA SER A 583 -37.85 9.20 -17.86
C SER A 583 -36.43 9.31 -17.27
N GLU A 584 -36.02 8.33 -16.45
CA GLU A 584 -34.65 8.21 -15.97
C GLU A 584 -33.65 8.23 -17.12
N MET A 585 -33.92 7.53 -18.21
CA MET A 585 -33.06 7.49 -19.40
C MET A 585 -32.94 8.86 -20.07
N ALA A 586 -34.05 9.62 -20.18
CA ALA A 586 -34.02 10.96 -20.78
C ALA A 586 -33.14 11.91 -19.94
N PHE A 587 -33.24 11.87 -18.60
CA PHE A 587 -32.42 12.67 -17.71
C PHE A 587 -30.99 12.20 -17.66
N LYS A 588 -30.70 10.90 -17.79
CA LYS A 588 -29.36 10.37 -17.92
C LYS A 588 -28.67 10.89 -19.19
N ILE A 589 -29.34 10.87 -20.32
CA ILE A 589 -28.85 11.44 -21.57
C ILE A 589 -28.63 12.95 -21.44
N ALA A 590 -29.58 13.67 -20.84
CA ALA A 590 -29.45 15.11 -20.63
C ALA A 590 -28.25 15.46 -19.74
N GLY A 591 -28.06 14.73 -18.66
CA GLY A 591 -26.87 14.89 -17.77
C GLY A 591 -25.57 14.63 -18.51
N SER A 592 -25.49 13.57 -19.29
CA SER A 592 -24.33 13.22 -20.11
C SER A 592 -23.99 14.32 -21.12
N MET A 593 -24.95 14.77 -21.87
CA MET A 593 -24.76 15.80 -22.90
C MET A 593 -24.46 17.17 -22.31
N ALA A 594 -25.10 17.52 -21.20
CA ALA A 594 -24.83 18.76 -20.46
C ALA A 594 -23.37 18.79 -19.95
N MET A 595 -22.88 17.68 -19.39
CA MET A 595 -21.49 17.55 -18.99
C MET A 595 -20.53 17.76 -20.15
N LYS A 596 -20.76 17.09 -21.27
CA LYS A 596 -19.90 17.21 -22.47
C LYS A 596 -19.86 18.65 -23.00
N GLU A 597 -21.00 19.32 -23.11
CA GLU A 597 -21.05 20.70 -23.59
C GLU A 597 -20.43 21.69 -22.61
N ALA A 598 -20.64 21.50 -21.30
CA ALA A 598 -20.04 22.34 -20.29
C ALA A 598 -18.53 22.17 -20.27
N ALA A 599 -18.02 20.93 -20.35
CA ALA A 599 -16.59 20.64 -20.39
C ALA A 599 -15.89 21.30 -21.60
N LYS A 600 -16.51 21.28 -22.79
CA LYS A 600 -15.98 21.98 -23.98
C LYS A 600 -15.81 23.50 -23.77
N LYS A 601 -16.73 24.11 -23.00
CA LYS A 601 -16.71 25.56 -22.73
C LYS A 601 -15.81 25.92 -21.54
N ALA A 602 -15.43 24.96 -20.73
CA ALA A 602 -14.69 25.13 -19.49
C ALA A 602 -13.15 25.17 -19.67
N HIS A 603 -12.65 25.37 -20.87
CA HIS A 603 -11.24 25.35 -21.19
C HIS A 603 -10.58 24.01 -20.81
N PRO A 604 -10.93 22.92 -21.48
CA PRO A 604 -10.39 21.61 -21.16
C PRO A 604 -8.90 21.52 -21.52
N VAL A 605 -8.15 20.78 -20.71
CA VAL A 605 -6.71 20.53 -20.89
C VAL A 605 -6.40 19.06 -20.62
N ILE A 606 -5.28 18.58 -21.21
CA ILE A 606 -4.78 17.23 -20.96
C ILE A 606 -3.84 17.22 -19.77
N LEU A 607 -3.97 16.21 -18.93
CA LEU A 607 -3.09 15.92 -17.81
C LEU A 607 -2.23 14.70 -18.12
N GLU A 608 -0.97 14.75 -17.69
CA GLU A 608 -0.02 13.65 -17.75
C GLU A 608 0.47 13.27 -16.35
N PRO A 609 0.76 11.97 -16.08
CA PRO A 609 1.36 11.57 -14.83
C PRO A 609 2.81 12.05 -14.75
N MET A 610 3.13 12.70 -13.62
CA MET A 610 4.46 13.14 -13.26
C MET A 610 5.07 12.16 -12.26
N MET A 611 6.32 11.79 -12.50
CA MET A 611 7.06 10.88 -11.66
C MET A 611 8.10 11.64 -10.84
N ALA A 612 8.14 11.36 -9.54
CA ALA A 612 9.24 11.76 -8.68
C ALA A 612 10.41 10.80 -8.94
N VAL A 613 11.44 11.30 -9.58
CA VAL A 613 12.65 10.55 -9.94
C VAL A 613 13.79 10.96 -9.03
N GLU A 614 14.43 9.99 -8.40
CA GLU A 614 15.66 10.20 -7.65
C GLU A 614 16.78 9.38 -8.29
N VAL A 615 17.85 10.04 -8.70
CA VAL A 615 19.04 9.41 -9.29
C VAL A 615 20.22 9.54 -8.33
N THR A 616 20.82 8.42 -7.98
CA THR A 616 22.08 8.37 -7.22
C THR A 616 23.23 8.10 -8.16
N THR A 617 24.23 8.97 -8.16
CA THR A 617 25.35 8.91 -9.12
C THR A 617 26.65 9.42 -8.50
N PRO A 618 27.82 8.89 -8.92
CA PRO A 618 29.10 9.55 -8.64
C PRO A 618 29.10 10.98 -9.19
N GLU A 619 29.85 11.87 -8.57
CA GLU A 619 29.93 13.29 -8.93
C GLU A 619 30.32 13.51 -10.41
N ASP A 620 31.19 12.68 -10.94
CA ASP A 620 31.68 12.78 -12.34
C ASP A 620 30.56 12.67 -13.38
N TYR A 621 29.45 12.00 -13.06
CA TYR A 621 28.31 11.80 -13.98
C TYR A 621 27.09 12.69 -13.66
N MET A 622 27.17 13.51 -12.60
CA MET A 622 26.03 14.33 -12.17
C MET A 622 25.56 15.29 -13.28
N GLY A 623 26.50 15.91 -14.01
CA GLY A 623 26.18 16.79 -15.13
C GLY A 623 25.42 16.09 -16.26
N ASP A 624 25.84 14.88 -16.60
CA ASP A 624 25.18 14.06 -17.65
C ASP A 624 23.79 13.64 -17.21
N VAL A 625 23.61 13.27 -15.93
CA VAL A 625 22.32 12.91 -15.36
C VAL A 625 21.36 14.08 -15.39
N ILE A 626 21.79 15.27 -14.94
CA ILE A 626 20.98 16.48 -14.96
C ILE A 626 20.61 16.88 -16.39
N GLY A 627 21.56 16.82 -17.31
CA GLY A 627 21.35 17.12 -18.73
C GLY A 627 20.32 16.18 -19.36
N ASP A 628 20.38 14.89 -19.04
CA ASP A 628 19.42 13.91 -19.55
C ASP A 628 18.02 14.11 -18.96
N LEU A 629 17.91 14.32 -17.64
CA LEU A 629 16.61 14.59 -17.00
C LEU A 629 15.96 15.86 -17.56
N ASN A 630 16.74 16.92 -17.79
CA ASN A 630 16.22 18.16 -18.43
C ASN A 630 15.76 17.89 -19.87
N SER A 631 16.48 17.08 -20.64
CA SER A 631 16.06 16.71 -22.01
C SER A 631 14.75 15.94 -22.03
N ARG A 632 14.39 15.27 -20.93
CA ARG A 632 13.13 14.53 -20.72
C ARG A 632 12.02 15.39 -20.12
N ARG A 633 12.09 16.69 -20.26
CA ARG A 633 11.16 17.66 -19.65
C ARG A 633 11.13 17.58 -18.11
N GLY A 634 12.19 17.08 -17.51
CA GLY A 634 12.32 16.98 -16.08
C GLY A 634 12.51 18.35 -15.42
N GLN A 635 11.95 18.50 -14.24
CA GLN A 635 12.11 19.66 -13.36
C GLN A 635 12.97 19.26 -12.18
N ILE A 636 14.22 19.70 -12.13
CA ILE A 636 15.13 19.41 -11.01
C ILE A 636 14.58 20.10 -9.76
N GLN A 637 14.31 19.32 -8.73
CA GLN A 637 13.77 19.79 -7.44
C GLN A 637 14.85 20.02 -6.41
N ALA A 638 15.82 19.10 -6.33
CA ALA A 638 16.89 19.18 -5.35
C ALA A 638 18.12 18.42 -5.85
N MET A 639 19.28 18.84 -5.33
CA MET A 639 20.55 18.13 -5.46
C MET A 639 21.16 18.01 -4.08
N GLU A 640 21.49 16.79 -3.68
CA GLU A 640 21.99 16.48 -2.34
C GLU A 640 23.29 15.68 -2.45
N GLU A 641 24.09 15.71 -1.41
CA GLU A 641 25.23 14.83 -1.24
C GLU A 641 24.96 13.86 -0.10
N ARG A 642 25.17 12.57 -0.37
CA ARG A 642 24.97 11.51 0.61
C ARG A 642 26.19 10.58 0.59
N ALA A 643 26.95 10.55 1.67
CA ALA A 643 28.11 9.67 1.81
C ALA A 643 29.06 9.68 0.57
N GLY A 644 29.32 10.85 -0.01
CA GLY A 644 30.18 11.00 -1.19
C GLY A 644 29.52 10.65 -2.52
N ILE A 645 28.21 10.38 -2.52
CA ILE A 645 27.40 10.15 -3.73
C ILE A 645 26.49 11.34 -3.94
N ARG A 646 26.30 11.73 -5.19
CA ARG A 646 25.36 12.80 -5.57
C ARG A 646 23.97 12.23 -5.79
N VAL A 647 22.98 12.93 -5.28
CA VAL A 647 21.55 12.58 -5.43
C VAL A 647 20.84 13.71 -6.15
N VAL A 648 20.23 13.39 -7.29
CA VAL A 648 19.44 14.33 -8.09
C VAL A 648 17.98 13.95 -7.98
N LYS A 649 17.14 14.87 -7.49
CA LYS A 649 15.69 14.70 -7.42
C LYS A 649 15.04 15.53 -8.50
N ALA A 650 14.13 14.94 -9.26
CA ALA A 650 13.41 15.62 -10.33
C ALA A 650 11.96 15.14 -10.45
N LEU A 651 11.08 16.00 -10.95
CA LEU A 651 9.76 15.61 -11.46
C LEU A 651 9.85 15.48 -12.97
N VAL A 652 9.55 14.28 -13.48
CA VAL A 652 9.66 13.97 -14.91
C VAL A 652 8.35 13.34 -15.41
N PRO A 653 7.82 13.74 -16.57
CA PRO A 653 6.67 13.07 -17.14
C PRO A 653 6.94 11.59 -17.42
N LEU A 654 5.99 10.73 -17.08
CA LEU A 654 6.14 9.28 -17.28
C LEU A 654 6.43 8.93 -18.76
N SER A 655 5.84 9.65 -19.70
CA SER A 655 6.07 9.44 -21.13
C SER A 655 7.53 9.54 -21.56
N GLU A 656 8.33 10.29 -20.83
CA GLU A 656 9.77 10.51 -21.10
C GLU A 656 10.66 9.50 -20.35
N MET A 657 10.09 8.69 -19.48
CA MET A 657 10.86 7.76 -18.63
C MET A 657 10.96 6.35 -19.19
N PHE A 658 10.22 6.01 -20.24
CA PHE A 658 10.34 4.70 -20.86
C PHE A 658 11.76 4.46 -21.39
N GLY A 659 12.35 3.34 -21.02
CA GLY A 659 13.71 2.99 -21.41
C GLY A 659 14.82 3.73 -20.65
N TYR A 660 14.50 4.58 -19.68
CA TYR A 660 15.47 5.40 -18.93
C TYR A 660 16.60 4.59 -18.28
N VAL A 661 16.32 3.39 -17.78
CA VAL A 661 17.33 2.51 -17.16
C VAL A 661 18.49 2.20 -18.12
N GLY A 662 18.20 1.97 -19.39
CA GLY A 662 19.20 1.71 -20.42
C GLY A 662 20.07 2.93 -20.69
N ASP A 663 19.45 4.08 -20.84
CA ASP A 663 20.13 5.34 -21.09
C ASP A 663 20.99 5.78 -19.90
N LEU A 664 20.48 5.66 -18.67
CA LEU A 664 21.22 5.95 -17.46
C LEU A 664 22.47 5.07 -17.32
N ARG A 665 22.32 3.77 -17.53
CA ARG A 665 23.45 2.82 -17.48
C ARG A 665 24.51 3.14 -18.52
N SER A 666 24.10 3.45 -19.74
CA SER A 666 25.03 3.82 -20.83
C SER A 666 25.83 5.07 -20.51
N ARG A 667 25.16 6.11 -19.99
CA ARG A 667 25.81 7.41 -19.68
C ARG A 667 26.71 7.35 -18.45
N THR A 668 26.38 6.50 -17.49
CA THR A 668 27.08 6.42 -16.19
C THR A 668 27.95 5.16 -16.05
N GLN A 669 28.15 4.41 -17.13
CA GLN A 669 28.90 3.15 -17.12
C GLN A 669 28.37 2.16 -16.06
N GLY A 670 27.05 2.15 -15.82
CA GLY A 670 26.40 1.31 -14.84
C GLY A 670 26.59 1.73 -13.38
N ARG A 671 27.17 2.92 -13.12
CA ARG A 671 27.48 3.38 -11.76
C ARG A 671 26.35 4.16 -11.08
N ALA A 672 25.34 4.60 -11.84
CA ALA A 672 24.18 5.29 -11.29
C ALA A 672 22.99 4.33 -11.13
N ASN A 673 22.21 4.58 -10.10
CA ASN A 673 20.92 3.95 -9.87
C ASN A 673 19.84 5.01 -9.84
N TYR A 674 18.61 4.62 -10.11
CA TYR A 674 17.46 5.50 -9.96
C TYR A 674 16.27 4.80 -9.33
N SER A 675 15.42 5.58 -8.71
CA SER A 675 14.07 5.18 -8.32
C SER A 675 13.07 6.15 -8.93
N MET A 676 11.87 5.68 -9.19
CA MET A 676 10.81 6.45 -9.79
C MET A 676 9.48 6.13 -9.12
N LEU A 677 8.78 7.17 -8.67
CA LEU A 677 7.50 7.09 -7.96
C LEU A 677 6.47 7.97 -8.65
N PHE A 678 5.22 7.52 -8.73
CA PHE A 678 4.14 8.41 -9.11
C PHE A 678 3.99 9.54 -8.08
N ASP A 679 3.98 10.78 -8.56
CA ASP A 679 3.80 11.98 -7.72
C ASP A 679 2.40 12.57 -7.92
N SER A 680 2.10 13.01 -9.13
CA SER A 680 0.87 13.74 -9.41
C SER A 680 0.56 13.77 -10.90
N TYR A 681 -0.62 14.27 -11.24
CA TYR A 681 -0.97 14.66 -12.61
C TYR A 681 -0.72 16.16 -12.81
N ALA A 682 -0.11 16.53 -13.93
CA ALA A 682 0.14 17.91 -14.31
C ALA A 682 -0.32 18.20 -15.74
N GLU A 683 -0.62 19.47 -16.00
CA GLU A 683 -1.03 19.92 -17.33
C GLU A 683 0.11 19.72 -18.35
N VAL A 684 -0.23 19.12 -19.47
CA VAL A 684 0.69 18.91 -20.58
C VAL A 684 0.98 20.23 -21.29
N PRO A 685 2.23 20.57 -21.65
CA PRO A 685 2.54 21.75 -22.45
C PRO A 685 1.75 21.78 -23.78
N ALA A 686 1.35 22.96 -24.22
CA ALA A 686 0.44 23.12 -25.35
C ALA A 686 0.92 22.48 -26.68
N ASN A 687 2.23 22.48 -26.93
CA ASN A 687 2.82 21.83 -28.10
C ASN A 687 2.69 20.30 -28.03
N VAL A 688 2.96 19.72 -26.88
CA VAL A 688 2.85 18.26 -26.65
C VAL A 688 1.38 17.84 -26.61
N ALA A 689 0.50 18.66 -26.02
CA ALA A 689 -0.94 18.40 -26.02
C ALA A 689 -1.52 18.28 -27.43
N LYS A 690 -1.10 19.11 -28.37
CA LYS A 690 -1.50 19.02 -29.77
C LYS A 690 -1.13 17.69 -30.43
N GLU A 691 0.08 17.19 -30.16
CA GLU A 691 0.52 15.89 -30.68
C GLU A 691 -0.27 14.73 -30.08
N ILE A 692 -0.58 14.81 -28.76
CA ILE A 692 -1.38 13.80 -28.09
C ILE A 692 -2.80 13.77 -28.63
N ILE A 693 -3.41 14.94 -28.83
CA ILE A 693 -4.77 15.07 -29.38
C ILE A 693 -4.79 14.54 -30.81
N ALA A 694 -3.84 14.94 -31.68
CA ALA A 694 -3.76 14.49 -33.06
C ALA A 694 -3.63 12.96 -33.16
N LYS A 695 -2.80 12.33 -32.32
CA LYS A 695 -2.67 10.87 -32.25
C LYS A 695 -3.94 10.18 -31.80
N ALA A 696 -4.66 10.77 -30.86
CA ALA A 696 -5.89 10.18 -30.29
C ALA A 696 -7.08 10.34 -31.23
N THR A 697 -7.16 11.45 -31.99
CA THR A 697 -8.27 11.75 -32.91
C THR A 697 -8.01 11.24 -34.35
N GLY A 698 -6.79 10.79 -34.62
CA GLY A 698 -6.41 10.28 -35.97
C GLY A 698 -6.18 11.37 -37.00
N GLU A 699 -5.94 12.62 -36.60
CA GLU A 699 -5.64 13.77 -37.46
C GLU A 699 -4.14 13.99 -37.68
#